data_5e975d17aa00e95059d2998da6f2eb40
#
_entry.id   5e975d17aa00e95059d2998da6f2eb40
#
_cell.length_a   1.000
_cell.length_b   1.000
_cell.length_c   1.000
_cell.angle_alpha   90.00
_cell.angle_beta   90.00
_cell.angle_gamma   90.00
#
_symmetry.space_group_name_H-M   'P 1'
#
loop_
_entity.id
_entity.type
_entity.pdbx_description
1 polymer ?
#
loop_
_entity_poly.entity_id
_entity_poly.type
_entity_poly.pdbx_seq_one_letter_code
_entity_poly.pdbx_strand_id
1 'polypeptide(L)'
;MTDHTPHRVDDLLARLTVGEKLGLLHQWQAPVPRLGLPAFRTGTEALHGVAWLGTATVFPQALGLAASWNPDLIRAVGAAVGDEVRAKHRADPQRVGLNVWAPVVNPLRDPRWGRNEEGWSEDPWLTGRLATAYASGLRGAHPTRLRTAPTLKHFLGYNNETDRATTSSDLPPRVLHEYELPAFRAPLAAGAAVAVMASYNLVDGVPAHLSPLIDGELRGWADDEVMVVGDAGAVGNIAGVQEYLPDHVAGFAAALRAGVDSFTEDDEDPGPTVDRLTEALARGLVVESDVDRAVRRILSVRLRLGDLDPPGHDPYADVPADVVNCPAHRELARESARQSVVLLSNDGLLPLAPDRRVAVLGPLADTVLTDWYSGTPPYTVSAYDGLLGRLPEVTTHPGVDRITLRVGDRVVRCVDGGPLTLADAAPSEFDVVDWGQGVVALRAAHHGRYVGADDAGALVDDRPGPGGWVVRETFRLRHRADGTVLLHHLATGRHVGAAPDGRLSVAVAEPAAFTVELRVDGAAEAAALAAAADVAVVVLGNHPMVNGRETEDRVDLDLPTGQLELLRAVHAANPRTVLVLTSSYPYAVGWAREHLPAVLWSAHGGQEHGNGLADVLLGAEDPGGRLTQTWYADTAELPDLLDYDVIGADATYLYHRGEPLYPFGHGLSYAEFDYAGLRLSTATAHTGEEVEVSVEVTNTGRRPGTEVVQLYTRQRRSRVKQPLRQLRDFARVTLEPGCTARVTLRLRTADLAWWDETRAAMVVEDATHSVLVGRSARDIRLVGALAVRGGAGTATPAAGRTGTAR
;
A
#
# COMPACT_ATOMS: atom_id res chain seq x y z
N MET A 1 18.33 -32.94 -2.78
CA MET A 1 17.09 -33.73 -2.97
C MET A 1 16.56 -33.36 -4.33
N THR A 2 16.36 -34.35 -5.20
CA THR A 2 15.72 -34.09 -6.52
C THR A 2 14.26 -33.70 -6.26
N ASP A 3 13.85 -32.58 -6.87
CA ASP A 3 12.46 -32.15 -6.79
C ASP A 3 11.58 -33.12 -7.62
N HIS A 4 10.74 -33.89 -6.96
CA HIS A 4 9.82 -34.85 -7.58
C HIS A 4 8.43 -34.21 -7.85
N THR A 5 8.26 -32.91 -7.56
CA THR A 5 6.98 -32.22 -7.74
C THR A 5 6.42 -32.33 -9.15
N PRO A 6 7.18 -32.14 -10.25
CA PRO A 6 6.64 -32.27 -11.60
C PRO A 6 6.03 -33.65 -11.90
N HIS A 7 6.69 -34.73 -11.51
CA HIS A 7 6.16 -36.08 -11.74
C HIS A 7 4.88 -36.38 -10.93
N ARG A 8 4.79 -35.84 -9.70
CA ARG A 8 3.58 -35.95 -8.87
C ARG A 8 2.43 -35.17 -9.45
N VAL A 9 2.70 -33.97 -10.02
CA VAL A 9 1.70 -33.16 -10.72
C VAL A 9 1.15 -33.92 -11.92
N ASP A 10 2.01 -34.52 -12.75
CA ASP A 10 1.61 -35.28 -13.93
C ASP A 10 0.76 -36.50 -13.56
N ASP A 11 1.13 -37.24 -12.52
CA ASP A 11 0.34 -38.39 -12.03
C ASP A 11 -1.04 -37.96 -11.54
N LEU A 12 -1.13 -36.89 -10.75
CA LEU A 12 -2.40 -36.36 -10.27
C LEU A 12 -3.29 -35.89 -11.41
N LEU A 13 -2.74 -35.11 -12.34
CA LEU A 13 -3.46 -34.56 -13.48
C LEU A 13 -4.06 -35.66 -14.35
N ALA A 14 -3.32 -36.74 -14.61
CA ALA A 14 -3.77 -37.88 -15.40
C ALA A 14 -4.89 -38.67 -14.71
N ARG A 15 -5.03 -38.59 -13.40
CA ARG A 15 -6.04 -39.31 -12.60
C ARG A 15 -7.29 -38.50 -12.31
N LEU A 16 -7.24 -37.15 -12.48
CA LEU A 16 -8.41 -36.27 -12.30
C LEU A 16 -9.39 -36.42 -13.46
N THR A 17 -10.68 -36.49 -13.17
CA THR A 17 -11.74 -36.35 -14.17
C THR A 17 -11.88 -34.88 -14.59
N VAL A 18 -12.47 -34.63 -15.76
CA VAL A 18 -12.72 -33.24 -16.26
C VAL A 18 -13.50 -32.43 -15.24
N GLY A 19 -14.57 -32.97 -14.64
CA GLY A 19 -15.36 -32.27 -13.64
C GLY A 19 -14.56 -31.91 -12.38
N GLU A 20 -13.67 -32.78 -11.92
CA GLU A 20 -12.76 -32.48 -10.80
C GLU A 20 -11.75 -31.40 -11.18
N LYS A 21 -11.19 -31.45 -12.40
CA LYS A 21 -10.29 -30.43 -12.91
C LYS A 21 -10.97 -29.05 -12.92
N LEU A 22 -12.21 -28.97 -13.42
CA LEU A 22 -12.98 -27.73 -13.44
C LEU A 22 -13.22 -27.18 -12.02
N GLY A 23 -13.51 -28.04 -11.05
CA GLY A 23 -13.68 -27.66 -9.66
C GLY A 23 -12.40 -27.12 -8.99
N LEU A 24 -11.21 -27.42 -9.54
CA LEU A 24 -9.94 -26.88 -9.06
C LEU A 24 -9.63 -25.47 -9.61
N LEU A 25 -10.37 -24.97 -10.59
CA LEU A 25 -10.13 -23.65 -11.18
C LEU A 25 -10.77 -22.51 -10.37
N HIS A 26 -11.66 -22.81 -9.44
CA HIS A 26 -12.26 -21.79 -8.57
C HIS A 26 -11.36 -21.49 -7.34
N GLN A 27 -11.51 -20.32 -6.76
CA GLN A 27 -10.77 -19.97 -5.53
C GLN A 27 -11.07 -20.90 -4.35
N TRP A 28 -12.28 -21.43 -4.25
CA TRP A 28 -12.72 -22.44 -3.29
C TRP A 28 -12.76 -23.81 -3.96
N GLN A 29 -11.73 -24.61 -3.74
CA GLN A 29 -11.56 -25.90 -4.36
C GLN A 29 -12.04 -27.00 -3.43
N ALA A 30 -13.05 -27.74 -3.88
CA ALA A 30 -13.53 -28.92 -3.16
C ALA A 30 -12.43 -29.99 -3.04
N PRO A 31 -12.43 -30.83 -1.98
CA PRO A 31 -11.51 -31.94 -1.88
C PRO A 31 -11.78 -33.00 -2.94
N VAL A 32 -10.74 -33.74 -3.34
CA VAL A 32 -10.86 -34.95 -4.17
C VAL A 32 -10.44 -36.16 -3.34
N PRO A 33 -11.35 -36.73 -2.51
CA PRO A 33 -11.00 -37.72 -1.50
C PRO A 33 -10.39 -39.00 -2.07
N ARG A 34 -10.82 -39.47 -3.25
CA ARG A 34 -10.27 -40.67 -3.91
C ARG A 34 -8.79 -40.54 -4.28
N LEU A 35 -8.28 -39.33 -4.38
CA LEU A 35 -6.86 -39.03 -4.61
C LEU A 35 -6.15 -38.52 -3.36
N GLY A 36 -6.87 -38.37 -2.25
CA GLY A 36 -6.34 -37.80 -1.01
C GLY A 36 -6.07 -36.33 -1.08
N LEU A 37 -6.58 -35.61 -2.13
CA LEU A 37 -6.37 -34.18 -2.30
C LEU A 37 -7.33 -33.43 -1.36
N PRO A 38 -6.83 -32.60 -0.41
CA PRO A 38 -7.68 -31.84 0.51
C PRO A 38 -8.38 -30.68 -0.21
N ALA A 39 -9.35 -30.06 0.47
CA ALA A 39 -9.86 -28.76 0.05
C ALA A 39 -8.73 -27.72 0.02
N PHE A 40 -8.85 -26.74 -0.86
CA PHE A 40 -7.87 -25.67 -0.96
C PHE A 40 -8.57 -24.35 -1.22
N ARG A 41 -7.98 -23.27 -0.72
CA ARG A 41 -8.45 -21.93 -0.96
C ARG A 41 -7.30 -21.03 -1.40
N THR A 42 -7.52 -20.20 -2.42
CA THR A 42 -6.69 -19.03 -2.70
C THR A 42 -7.24 -17.81 -1.93
N GLY A 43 -6.45 -16.77 -1.71
CA GLY A 43 -6.99 -15.49 -1.29
C GLY A 43 -6.93 -15.16 0.19
N THR A 44 -5.82 -15.45 0.86
CA THR A 44 -5.55 -14.84 2.16
C THR A 44 -4.89 -13.49 1.96
N GLU A 45 -5.55 -12.41 2.39
CA GLU A 45 -4.98 -11.07 2.37
C GLU A 45 -4.00 -10.86 3.51
N ALA A 46 -2.80 -10.33 3.19
CA ALA A 46 -1.77 -10.11 4.19
C ALA A 46 -0.74 -9.08 3.72
N LEU A 47 -1.16 -7.83 3.51
CA LEU A 47 -0.29 -6.76 3.01
C LEU A 47 0.69 -6.27 4.09
N HIS A 48 0.23 -6.15 5.34
CA HIS A 48 1.05 -5.71 6.48
C HIS A 48 0.59 -6.35 7.80
N GLY A 49 0.17 -7.61 7.73
CA GLY A 49 -0.45 -8.45 8.75
C GLY A 49 -1.57 -9.25 8.12
N VAL A 50 -2.07 -10.27 8.80
CA VAL A 50 -3.17 -11.12 8.28
C VAL A 50 -4.48 -10.37 8.41
N ALA A 51 -5.09 -9.99 7.29
CA ALA A 51 -6.34 -9.24 7.25
C ALA A 51 -7.58 -10.13 7.45
N TRP A 52 -8.66 -9.57 8.02
CA TRP A 52 -10.03 -10.09 8.13
C TRP A 52 -10.21 -11.41 8.90
N LEU A 53 -9.14 -12.07 9.28
CA LEU A 53 -9.15 -13.38 9.94
C LEU A 53 -8.93 -13.27 11.47
N GLY A 54 -9.48 -12.23 12.08
CA GLY A 54 -9.40 -11.99 13.53
C GLY A 54 -8.07 -11.40 13.97
N THR A 55 -7.67 -11.69 15.21
CA THR A 55 -6.45 -11.14 15.81
C THR A 55 -5.20 -11.49 15.01
N ALA A 56 -4.39 -10.47 14.70
CA ALA A 56 -3.09 -10.61 14.05
C ALA A 56 -2.15 -9.51 14.51
N THR A 57 -0.85 -9.68 14.33
CA THR A 57 0.10 -8.57 14.43
C THR A 57 -0.12 -7.62 13.26
N VAL A 58 -0.33 -6.33 13.56
CA VAL A 58 -0.52 -5.29 12.56
C VAL A 58 0.74 -4.43 12.50
N PHE A 59 1.44 -4.52 11.37
CA PHE A 59 2.62 -3.74 11.03
C PHE A 59 2.22 -2.41 10.37
N PRO A 60 3.17 -1.47 10.15
CA PRO A 60 2.90 -0.30 9.31
C PRO A 60 2.41 -0.69 7.91
N GLN A 61 1.58 0.15 7.31
CA GLN A 61 1.19 0.04 5.90
C GLN A 61 2.42 -0.16 5.00
N ALA A 62 2.25 -0.78 3.84
CA ALA A 62 3.37 -1.12 2.94
C ALA A 62 4.21 0.11 2.57
N LEU A 63 3.57 1.26 2.29
CA LEU A 63 4.24 2.54 2.07
C LEU A 63 5.14 2.95 3.26
N GLY A 64 4.68 2.72 4.50
CA GLY A 64 5.45 2.96 5.71
C GLY A 64 6.63 2.00 5.85
N LEU A 65 6.41 0.70 5.63
CA LEU A 65 7.50 -0.29 5.60
C LEU A 65 8.55 0.09 4.54
N ALA A 66 8.11 0.56 3.39
CA ALA A 66 8.99 1.00 2.31
C ALA A 66 9.86 2.19 2.72
N ALA A 67 9.31 3.13 3.50
CA ALA A 67 10.06 4.30 3.99
C ALA A 67 11.24 3.92 4.89
N SER A 68 11.28 2.72 5.45
CA SER A 68 12.46 2.23 6.19
C SER A 68 13.70 2.06 5.30
N TRP A 69 13.55 1.87 4.01
CA TRP A 69 14.62 1.49 3.06
C TRP A 69 15.48 0.35 3.61
N ASN A 70 14.83 -0.62 4.25
CA ASN A 70 15.49 -1.75 4.91
C ASN A 70 14.91 -3.10 4.43
N PRO A 71 15.44 -3.69 3.36
CA PRO A 71 14.96 -4.97 2.84
C PRO A 71 15.00 -6.12 3.84
N ASP A 72 15.93 -6.10 4.79
CA ASP A 72 16.05 -7.19 5.78
C ASP A 72 14.93 -7.08 6.84
N LEU A 73 14.59 -5.88 7.29
CA LEU A 73 13.43 -5.62 8.14
C LEU A 73 12.12 -6.07 7.42
N ILE A 74 11.96 -5.65 6.17
CA ILE A 74 10.78 -5.99 5.37
C ILE A 74 10.65 -7.51 5.17
N ARG A 75 11.78 -8.21 4.96
CA ARG A 75 11.80 -9.68 4.88
C ARG A 75 11.39 -10.31 6.20
N ALA A 76 11.85 -9.77 7.33
CA ALA A 76 11.47 -10.26 8.66
C ALA A 76 9.97 -10.06 8.92
N VAL A 77 9.39 -8.92 8.52
CA VAL A 77 7.94 -8.68 8.58
C VAL A 77 7.18 -9.72 7.72
N GLY A 78 7.59 -9.91 6.47
CA GLY A 78 6.99 -10.94 5.60
C GLY A 78 7.10 -12.35 6.20
N ALA A 79 8.19 -12.66 6.91
CA ALA A 79 8.36 -13.95 7.59
C ALA A 79 7.38 -14.10 8.77
N ALA A 80 7.24 -13.07 9.59
CA ALA A 80 6.31 -13.06 10.72
C ALA A 80 4.86 -13.21 10.25
N VAL A 81 4.47 -12.46 9.20
CA VAL A 81 3.14 -12.58 8.58
C VAL A 81 2.91 -14.00 8.04
N GLY A 82 3.89 -14.58 7.35
CA GLY A 82 3.80 -15.94 6.84
C GLY A 82 3.64 -17.00 7.94
N ASP A 83 4.30 -16.83 9.08
CA ASP A 83 4.13 -17.71 10.25
C ASP A 83 2.73 -17.56 10.86
N GLU A 84 2.19 -16.36 10.95
CA GLU A 84 0.81 -16.13 11.42
C GLU A 84 -0.23 -16.70 10.46
N VAL A 85 -0.02 -16.62 9.13
CA VAL A 85 -0.87 -17.29 8.13
C VAL A 85 -0.85 -18.80 8.36
N ARG A 86 0.32 -19.42 8.56
CA ARG A 86 0.45 -20.87 8.83
C ARG A 86 -0.25 -21.28 10.12
N ALA A 87 -0.08 -20.52 11.20
CA ALA A 87 -0.75 -20.78 12.48
C ALA A 87 -2.28 -20.74 12.34
N LYS A 88 -2.80 -19.76 11.64
CA LYS A 88 -4.25 -19.62 11.37
C LYS A 88 -4.76 -20.70 10.42
N HIS A 89 -4.03 -21.04 9.37
CA HIS A 89 -4.35 -22.16 8.48
C HIS A 89 -4.44 -23.49 9.24
N ARG A 90 -3.50 -23.77 10.15
CA ARG A 90 -3.54 -24.96 10.99
C ARG A 90 -4.80 -25.03 11.85
N ALA A 91 -5.27 -23.89 12.34
CA ALA A 91 -6.49 -23.80 13.15
C ALA A 91 -7.77 -23.96 12.31
N ASP A 92 -7.78 -23.41 11.08
CA ASP A 92 -8.93 -23.46 10.17
C ASP A 92 -8.46 -23.47 8.69
N PRO A 93 -8.08 -24.67 8.18
CA PRO A 93 -7.55 -24.80 6.82
C PRO A 93 -8.60 -24.56 5.72
N GLN A 94 -9.88 -24.58 6.06
CA GLN A 94 -10.93 -24.31 5.09
C GLN A 94 -11.10 -22.80 4.87
N ARG A 95 -10.92 -22.00 5.90
CA ARG A 95 -11.11 -20.55 5.86
C ARG A 95 -9.82 -19.79 5.53
N VAL A 96 -8.68 -20.30 5.93
CA VAL A 96 -7.37 -19.63 5.75
C VAL A 96 -6.56 -20.35 4.68
N GLY A 97 -6.47 -19.80 3.48
CA GLY A 97 -5.65 -20.32 2.40
C GLY A 97 -4.16 -19.99 2.60
N LEU A 98 -3.29 -20.84 2.06
CA LEU A 98 -1.84 -20.59 2.04
C LEU A 98 -1.37 -19.84 0.79
N ASN A 99 -2.24 -19.61 -0.19
CA ASN A 99 -1.99 -18.66 -1.26
C ASN A 99 -2.32 -17.25 -0.74
N VAL A 100 -1.31 -16.40 -0.63
CA VAL A 100 -1.38 -15.08 0.00
C VAL A 100 -1.36 -14.00 -1.07
N TRP A 101 -2.37 -13.13 -1.09
CA TRP A 101 -2.53 -12.06 -2.05
C TRP A 101 -1.75 -10.79 -1.65
N ALA A 102 -0.45 -10.95 -1.61
CA ALA A 102 0.54 -9.91 -1.29
C ALA A 102 1.91 -10.28 -1.90
N PRO A 103 2.73 -9.25 -2.20
CA PRO A 103 2.54 -7.80 -2.08
C PRO A 103 1.87 -7.13 -3.28
N VAL A 104 1.35 -5.90 -3.10
CA VAL A 104 1.01 -4.99 -4.19
C VAL A 104 2.31 -4.43 -4.78
N VAL A 105 2.49 -4.50 -6.10
CA VAL A 105 3.72 -4.04 -6.77
C VAL A 105 3.45 -3.00 -7.86
N ASN A 106 2.23 -2.48 -7.95
CA ASN A 106 1.94 -1.36 -8.82
C ASN A 106 2.78 -0.14 -8.38
N PRO A 107 3.56 0.49 -9.26
CA PRO A 107 4.32 1.68 -8.90
C PRO A 107 3.40 2.83 -8.52
N LEU A 108 3.74 3.57 -7.47
CA LEU A 108 2.94 4.68 -6.94
C LEU A 108 3.11 5.94 -7.79
N ARG A 109 2.70 5.88 -9.07
CA ARG A 109 2.93 6.94 -10.06
C ARG A 109 2.20 8.24 -9.76
N ASP A 110 1.07 8.16 -9.06
CA ASP A 110 0.24 9.30 -8.70
C ASP A 110 -0.19 9.19 -7.22
N PRO A 111 0.07 10.21 -6.40
CA PRO A 111 -0.27 10.19 -4.97
C PRO A 111 -1.79 10.29 -4.70
N ARG A 112 -2.62 10.50 -5.72
CA ARG A 112 -4.08 10.51 -5.60
C ARG A 112 -4.70 9.13 -5.72
N TRP A 113 -3.95 8.11 -6.16
CA TRP A 113 -4.47 6.74 -6.22
C TRP A 113 -4.99 6.27 -4.87
N GLY A 114 -6.25 5.81 -4.83
CA GLY A 114 -6.95 5.46 -3.59
C GLY A 114 -6.32 4.31 -2.80
N ARG A 115 -5.53 3.43 -3.45
CA ARG A 115 -4.80 2.30 -2.83
C ARG A 115 -3.30 2.59 -2.67
N ASN A 116 -2.93 3.84 -2.53
CA ASN A 116 -1.53 4.26 -2.43
C ASN A 116 -0.79 3.60 -1.26
N GLU A 117 -1.46 3.39 -0.13
CA GLU A 117 -0.89 2.78 1.08
C GLU A 117 -0.49 1.30 0.91
N GLU A 118 -1.07 0.61 -0.06
CA GLU A 118 -0.76 -0.79 -0.34
C GLU A 118 0.54 -0.98 -1.11
N GLY A 119 0.97 0.07 -1.83
CA GLY A 119 2.18 0.06 -2.65
C GLY A 119 3.45 0.43 -1.89
N TRP A 120 4.59 0.38 -2.58
CA TRP A 120 5.91 0.57 -1.99
C TRP A 120 6.57 1.89 -2.41
N SER A 121 6.57 2.19 -3.70
CA SER A 121 7.31 3.34 -4.23
C SER A 121 6.81 3.77 -5.61
N GLU A 122 7.05 5.03 -5.97
CA GLU A 122 6.92 5.51 -7.35
C GLU A 122 8.05 5.01 -8.27
N ASP A 123 9.14 4.49 -7.69
CA ASP A 123 10.24 3.91 -8.45
C ASP A 123 10.05 2.40 -8.63
N PRO A 124 9.97 1.88 -9.87
CA PRO A 124 9.72 0.47 -10.13
C PRO A 124 10.87 -0.46 -9.69
N TRP A 125 12.12 0.03 -9.69
CA TRP A 125 13.25 -0.74 -9.21
C TRP A 125 13.19 -0.91 -7.69
N LEU A 126 12.92 0.18 -6.95
CA LEU A 126 12.77 0.14 -5.49
C LEU A 126 11.55 -0.71 -5.09
N THR A 127 10.42 -0.55 -5.77
CA THR A 127 9.22 -1.40 -5.58
C THR A 127 9.58 -2.88 -5.75
N GLY A 128 10.24 -3.25 -6.85
CA GLY A 128 10.67 -4.62 -7.09
C GLY A 128 11.63 -5.15 -6.01
N ARG A 129 12.56 -4.32 -5.54
CA ARG A 129 13.54 -4.67 -4.50
C ARG A 129 12.87 -4.96 -3.15
N LEU A 130 11.97 -4.06 -2.70
CA LEU A 130 11.30 -4.19 -1.40
C LEU A 130 10.23 -5.28 -1.42
N ALA A 131 9.45 -5.34 -2.49
CA ALA A 131 8.46 -6.41 -2.69
C ALA A 131 9.12 -7.80 -2.75
N THR A 132 10.29 -7.93 -3.39
CA THR A 132 11.09 -9.17 -3.37
C THR A 132 11.45 -9.56 -1.92
N ALA A 133 11.84 -8.61 -1.09
CA ALA A 133 12.16 -8.88 0.31
C ALA A 133 10.94 -9.38 1.09
N TYR A 134 9.80 -8.70 0.97
CA TYR A 134 8.55 -9.08 1.63
C TYR A 134 8.06 -10.47 1.17
N ALA A 135 7.97 -10.68 -0.15
CA ALA A 135 7.55 -11.94 -0.74
C ALA A 135 8.48 -13.10 -0.35
N SER A 136 9.80 -12.87 -0.29
CA SER A 136 10.78 -13.88 0.19
C SER A 136 10.51 -14.27 1.65
N GLY A 137 10.14 -13.29 2.49
CA GLY A 137 9.71 -13.54 3.86
C GLY A 137 8.48 -14.45 3.92
N LEU A 138 7.43 -14.08 3.20
CA LEU A 138 6.19 -14.87 3.10
C LEU A 138 6.45 -16.28 2.58
N ARG A 139 7.24 -16.40 1.51
CA ARG A 139 7.58 -17.69 0.87
C ARG A 139 8.33 -18.65 1.80
N GLY A 140 9.18 -18.11 2.67
CA GLY A 140 10.07 -18.90 3.51
C GLY A 140 11.37 -19.33 2.80
N ALA A 141 12.32 -19.83 3.59
CA ALA A 141 13.69 -20.10 3.13
C ALA A 141 13.92 -21.53 2.58
N HIS A 142 12.92 -22.42 2.67
CA HIS A 142 13.12 -23.80 2.20
C HIS A 142 13.22 -23.84 0.67
N PRO A 143 14.18 -24.59 0.09
CA PRO A 143 14.45 -24.54 -1.35
C PRO A 143 13.29 -25.06 -2.22
N THR A 144 12.52 -26.06 -1.76
CA THR A 144 11.46 -26.71 -2.55
C THR A 144 10.08 -26.63 -1.92
N ARG A 145 9.96 -26.19 -0.66
CA ARG A 145 8.68 -26.03 0.05
C ARG A 145 8.39 -24.58 0.30
N LEU A 146 7.13 -24.22 0.27
CA LEU A 146 6.63 -22.86 0.50
C LEU A 146 6.01 -22.77 1.89
N ARG A 147 6.36 -21.72 2.65
CA ARG A 147 5.61 -21.35 3.86
C ARG A 147 4.23 -20.85 3.45
N THR A 148 4.17 -19.91 2.54
CA THR A 148 2.96 -19.46 1.84
C THR A 148 3.29 -19.27 0.36
N ALA A 149 2.28 -19.14 -0.49
CA ALA A 149 2.44 -18.85 -1.92
C ALA A 149 2.13 -17.38 -2.19
N PRO A 150 3.14 -16.47 -2.17
CA PRO A 150 2.94 -15.05 -2.42
C PRO A 150 2.45 -14.78 -3.84
N THR A 151 1.46 -13.89 -3.94
CA THR A 151 0.83 -13.44 -5.19
C THR A 151 1.07 -11.97 -5.40
N LEU A 152 1.77 -11.60 -6.46
CA LEU A 152 1.95 -10.20 -6.84
C LEU A 152 0.65 -9.63 -7.41
N LYS A 153 0.29 -8.43 -7.03
CA LYS A 153 -0.91 -7.76 -7.51
C LYS A 153 -0.68 -6.28 -7.77
N HIS A 154 -1.41 -5.67 -8.68
CA HIS A 154 -2.40 -6.20 -9.63
C HIS A 154 -1.84 -6.05 -11.03
N PHE A 155 -1.76 -7.12 -11.79
CA PHE A 155 -1.19 -7.12 -13.13
C PHE A 155 -2.29 -6.77 -14.16
N LEU A 156 -2.26 -5.64 -14.86
CA LEU A 156 -1.16 -4.71 -15.06
C LEU A 156 -1.71 -3.27 -15.15
N GLY A 157 -0.84 -2.26 -14.88
CA GLY A 157 -1.18 -0.85 -15.13
C GLY A 157 -2.41 -0.39 -14.36
N TYR A 158 -2.52 -0.74 -13.08
CA TYR A 158 -3.67 -0.46 -12.24
C TYR A 158 -3.31 0.54 -11.14
N ASN A 159 -3.65 1.83 -11.38
CA ASN A 159 -3.39 2.93 -10.44
C ASN A 159 -4.48 4.01 -10.48
N ASN A 160 -5.74 3.61 -10.61
CA ASN A 160 -6.92 4.43 -10.34
C ASN A 160 -8.03 3.55 -9.81
N GLU A 161 -8.87 4.09 -8.93
CA GLU A 161 -10.00 3.40 -8.32
C GLU A 161 -11.32 3.82 -8.94
N THR A 162 -11.46 5.10 -9.27
CA THR A 162 -12.66 5.63 -9.91
C THR A 162 -12.84 4.97 -11.27
N ASP A 163 -14.00 4.34 -11.46
CA ASP A 163 -14.37 3.60 -12.68
C ASP A 163 -13.35 2.50 -13.06
N ARG A 164 -12.66 1.93 -12.09
CA ARG A 164 -11.52 1.02 -12.25
C ARG A 164 -11.78 -0.19 -13.16
N ALA A 165 -13.03 -0.66 -13.23
CA ALA A 165 -13.41 -1.81 -14.04
C ALA A 165 -13.60 -1.46 -15.53
N THR A 166 -13.73 -0.19 -15.88
CA THR A 166 -14.04 0.27 -17.26
C THR A 166 -13.00 1.23 -17.83
N THR A 167 -12.09 1.76 -17.00
CA THR A 167 -10.98 2.59 -17.46
C THR A 167 -9.92 1.76 -18.19
N SER A 168 -9.31 2.35 -19.21
CA SER A 168 -8.18 1.78 -19.93
C SER A 168 -6.90 2.49 -19.54
N SER A 169 -5.90 1.73 -19.10
CA SER A 169 -4.54 2.22 -18.90
C SER A 169 -3.80 2.15 -20.22
N ASP A 170 -3.68 3.28 -20.90
CA ASP A 170 -2.96 3.36 -22.15
C ASP A 170 -1.46 3.45 -21.87
N LEU A 171 -0.73 2.38 -22.19
CA LEU A 171 0.68 2.20 -21.85
C LEU A 171 1.56 2.30 -23.09
N PRO A 172 2.21 3.46 -23.37
CA PRO A 172 3.23 3.51 -24.38
C PRO A 172 4.29 2.40 -24.16
N PRO A 173 4.86 1.78 -25.22
CA PRO A 173 5.75 0.64 -25.08
C PRO A 173 6.93 0.87 -24.12
N ARG A 174 7.45 2.08 -24.07
CA ARG A 174 8.51 2.44 -23.11
C ARG A 174 8.01 2.45 -21.67
N VAL A 175 6.83 2.99 -21.41
CA VAL A 175 6.22 2.98 -20.07
C VAL A 175 5.96 1.55 -19.64
N LEU A 176 5.39 0.74 -20.51
CA LEU A 176 5.17 -0.68 -20.25
C LEU A 176 6.45 -1.39 -19.80
N HIS A 177 7.51 -1.33 -20.60
CA HIS A 177 8.75 -2.12 -20.37
C HIS A 177 9.72 -1.49 -19.39
N GLU A 178 9.73 -0.15 -19.26
CA GLU A 178 10.68 0.57 -18.39
C GLU A 178 10.08 0.90 -17.00
N TYR A 179 8.75 0.95 -16.87
CA TYR A 179 8.08 1.40 -15.65
C TYR A 179 7.14 0.34 -15.04
N GLU A 180 6.19 -0.23 -15.81
CA GLU A 180 5.19 -1.12 -15.25
C GLU A 180 5.73 -2.54 -14.98
N LEU A 181 6.33 -3.19 -15.98
CA LEU A 181 6.77 -4.58 -15.88
C LEU A 181 7.92 -4.86 -14.90
N PRO A 182 8.90 -3.96 -14.67
CA PRO A 182 10.04 -4.25 -13.82
C PRO A 182 9.69 -4.60 -12.37
N ALA A 183 8.66 -3.99 -11.81
CA ALA A 183 8.21 -4.24 -10.43
C ALA A 183 7.65 -5.66 -10.24
N PHE A 184 6.98 -6.21 -11.24
CA PHE A 184 6.50 -7.61 -11.26
C PHE A 184 7.63 -8.60 -11.55
N ARG A 185 8.50 -8.23 -12.50
CA ARG A 185 9.58 -9.11 -12.95
C ARG A 185 10.57 -9.43 -11.83
N ALA A 186 10.95 -8.46 -11.02
CA ALA A 186 11.99 -8.64 -10.01
C ALA A 186 11.66 -9.73 -8.97
N PRO A 187 10.49 -9.78 -8.31
CA PRO A 187 10.15 -10.82 -7.37
C PRO A 187 9.96 -12.20 -8.01
N LEU A 188 9.44 -12.27 -9.25
CA LEU A 188 9.30 -13.54 -9.98
C LEU A 188 10.66 -14.11 -10.38
N ALA A 189 11.54 -13.31 -10.96
CA ALA A 189 12.89 -13.71 -11.35
C ALA A 189 13.75 -14.13 -10.14
N ALA A 190 13.48 -13.57 -8.97
CA ALA A 190 14.11 -13.98 -7.71
C ALA A 190 13.50 -15.26 -7.10
N GLY A 191 12.44 -15.83 -7.70
CA GLY A 191 11.68 -16.94 -7.13
C GLY A 191 11.00 -16.60 -5.80
N ALA A 192 10.83 -15.32 -5.47
CA ALA A 192 10.21 -14.87 -4.22
C ALA A 192 8.69 -14.97 -4.26
N ALA A 193 8.07 -14.70 -5.40
CA ALA A 193 6.65 -14.91 -5.64
C ALA A 193 6.40 -16.07 -6.60
N VAL A 194 5.25 -16.72 -6.48
CA VAL A 194 4.88 -17.89 -7.27
C VAL A 194 3.52 -17.76 -7.94
N ALA A 195 2.85 -16.64 -7.72
CA ALA A 195 1.57 -16.32 -8.34
C ALA A 195 1.48 -14.81 -8.66
N VAL A 196 0.56 -14.48 -9.57
CA VAL A 196 0.23 -13.11 -9.96
C VAL A 196 -1.28 -12.97 -10.08
N MET A 197 -1.84 -11.83 -9.66
CA MET A 197 -3.25 -11.50 -9.80
C MET A 197 -3.45 -10.51 -10.95
N ALA A 198 -4.31 -10.87 -11.92
CA ALA A 198 -4.71 -9.96 -12.99
C ALA A 198 -5.70 -8.92 -12.46
N SER A 199 -5.57 -7.67 -12.92
CA SER A 199 -6.28 -6.50 -12.39
C SER A 199 -7.67 -6.27 -13.01
N TYR A 200 -8.41 -5.28 -12.47
CA TYR A 200 -9.78 -4.94 -12.90
C TYR A 200 -9.87 -4.21 -14.24
N ASN A 201 -8.89 -3.38 -14.57
CA ASN A 201 -8.92 -2.41 -15.68
C ASN A 201 -8.71 -3.06 -17.05
N LEU A 202 -8.90 -2.25 -18.08
CA LEU A 202 -8.38 -2.55 -19.41
C LEU A 202 -6.94 -2.00 -19.52
N VAL A 203 -6.14 -2.65 -20.35
CA VAL A 203 -4.82 -2.20 -20.76
C VAL A 203 -4.82 -2.07 -22.27
N ASP A 204 -4.58 -0.87 -22.79
CA ASP A 204 -4.68 -0.58 -24.23
C ASP A 204 -6.00 -1.07 -24.85
N GLY A 205 -7.11 -0.89 -24.12
CA GLY A 205 -8.45 -1.31 -24.52
C GLY A 205 -8.76 -2.80 -24.37
N VAL A 206 -7.86 -3.62 -23.83
CA VAL A 206 -8.05 -5.06 -23.63
C VAL A 206 -8.17 -5.36 -22.12
N PRO A 207 -9.17 -6.14 -21.67
CA PRO A 207 -9.26 -6.57 -20.27
C PRO A 207 -7.95 -7.19 -19.79
N ALA A 208 -7.46 -6.79 -18.62
CA ALA A 208 -6.17 -7.26 -18.09
C ALA A 208 -6.08 -8.79 -18.01
N HIS A 209 -7.20 -9.48 -17.76
CA HIS A 209 -7.32 -10.95 -17.76
C HIS A 209 -7.13 -11.60 -19.14
N LEU A 210 -7.19 -10.82 -20.21
CA LEU A 210 -6.96 -11.28 -21.58
C LEU A 210 -5.62 -10.82 -22.13
N SER A 211 -4.77 -10.21 -21.29
CA SER A 211 -3.49 -9.67 -21.72
C SER A 211 -2.56 -10.76 -22.28
N PRO A 212 -2.03 -10.58 -23.49
CA PRO A 212 -1.06 -11.52 -24.07
C PRO A 212 0.26 -11.56 -23.29
N LEU A 213 0.50 -10.59 -22.42
CA LEU A 213 1.71 -10.52 -21.58
C LEU A 213 1.73 -11.61 -20.49
N ILE A 214 0.57 -12.21 -20.15
CA ILE A 214 0.50 -13.29 -19.16
C ILE A 214 1.33 -14.50 -19.61
N ASP A 215 1.09 -15.02 -20.79
CA ASP A 215 1.83 -16.17 -21.32
C ASP A 215 3.11 -15.73 -22.10
N GLY A 216 3.10 -14.53 -22.72
CA GLY A 216 4.17 -14.06 -23.55
C GLY A 216 5.40 -13.53 -22.77
N GLU A 217 5.19 -12.90 -21.64
CA GLU A 217 6.25 -12.25 -20.85
C GLU A 217 6.33 -12.80 -19.43
N LEU A 218 5.26 -12.68 -18.65
CA LEU A 218 5.23 -12.90 -17.22
C LEU A 218 5.76 -14.28 -16.80
N ARG A 219 5.30 -15.33 -17.48
CA ARG A 219 5.71 -16.71 -17.16
C ARG A 219 7.16 -17.01 -17.51
N GLY A 220 7.74 -16.26 -18.44
CA GLY A 220 9.15 -16.38 -18.82
C GLY A 220 10.13 -15.77 -17.80
N TRP A 221 9.63 -15.06 -16.79
CA TRP A 221 10.49 -14.43 -15.80
C TRP A 221 10.89 -15.35 -14.65
N ALA A 222 10.16 -16.43 -14.41
CA ALA A 222 10.41 -17.38 -13.33
C ALA A 222 10.92 -18.72 -13.89
N ASP A 223 11.77 -19.40 -13.12
CA ASP A 223 12.21 -20.77 -13.42
C ASP A 223 11.11 -21.81 -13.17
N ASP A 224 10.21 -21.52 -12.21
CA ASP A 224 9.09 -22.38 -11.80
C ASP A 224 7.78 -21.93 -12.49
N GLU A 225 6.77 -22.84 -12.44
CA GLU A 225 5.42 -22.50 -12.89
C GLU A 225 4.83 -21.35 -12.05
N VAL A 226 4.29 -20.33 -12.70
CA VAL A 226 3.60 -19.19 -12.10
C VAL A 226 2.09 -19.36 -12.23
N MET A 227 1.37 -19.37 -11.11
CA MET A 227 -0.09 -19.39 -11.10
C MET A 227 -0.63 -17.96 -11.31
N VAL A 228 -1.64 -17.80 -12.16
CA VAL A 228 -2.34 -16.53 -12.34
C VAL A 228 -3.76 -16.65 -11.81
N VAL A 229 -4.10 -15.74 -10.88
CA VAL A 229 -5.44 -15.65 -10.28
C VAL A 229 -6.15 -14.42 -10.83
N GLY A 230 -7.47 -14.48 -10.98
CA GLY A 230 -8.29 -13.31 -11.25
C GLY A 230 -8.53 -12.50 -9.97
N ASP A 231 -8.59 -11.17 -10.08
CA ASP A 231 -9.08 -10.34 -8.99
C ASP A 231 -10.56 -10.56 -8.73
N ALA A 232 -11.06 -10.19 -7.57
CA ALA A 232 -12.42 -10.55 -7.11
C ALA A 232 -13.53 -10.02 -8.02
N GLY A 233 -14.27 -10.93 -8.67
CA GLY A 233 -15.35 -10.61 -9.62
C GLY A 233 -14.87 -10.03 -10.96
N ALA A 234 -13.57 -9.97 -11.20
CA ALA A 234 -13.02 -9.22 -12.33
C ALA A 234 -13.12 -9.95 -13.67
N VAL A 235 -13.11 -11.29 -13.69
CA VAL A 235 -13.36 -12.05 -14.93
C VAL A 235 -14.81 -11.89 -15.39
N GLY A 236 -15.74 -11.77 -14.44
CA GLY A 236 -17.15 -11.45 -14.73
C GLY A 236 -17.31 -10.11 -15.44
N ASN A 237 -16.44 -9.12 -15.18
CA ASN A 237 -16.48 -7.80 -15.82
C ASN A 237 -16.30 -7.87 -17.35
N ILE A 238 -15.60 -8.86 -17.89
CA ILE A 238 -15.31 -9.00 -19.33
C ILE A 238 -16.60 -8.99 -20.17
N ALA A 239 -17.62 -9.72 -19.73
CA ALA A 239 -18.95 -9.73 -20.37
C ALA A 239 -19.96 -8.86 -19.61
N GLY A 240 -19.63 -8.41 -18.38
CA GLY A 240 -20.43 -7.50 -17.57
C GLY A 240 -20.18 -6.04 -17.96
N VAL A 241 -19.66 -5.25 -17.04
CA VAL A 241 -19.50 -3.79 -17.21
C VAL A 241 -18.53 -3.37 -18.33
N GLN A 242 -17.63 -4.24 -18.76
CA GLN A 242 -16.71 -3.98 -19.87
C GLN A 242 -17.35 -4.24 -21.25
N GLU A 243 -18.41 -5.05 -21.30
CA GLU A 243 -19.11 -5.45 -22.56
C GLU A 243 -18.14 -5.90 -23.68
N TYR A 244 -16.97 -6.46 -23.30
CA TYR A 244 -15.91 -6.83 -24.23
C TYR A 244 -16.22 -8.12 -25.00
N LEU A 245 -16.91 -9.07 -24.37
CA LEU A 245 -17.36 -10.32 -24.94
C LEU A 245 -18.87 -10.51 -24.71
N PRO A 246 -19.56 -11.29 -25.58
CA PRO A 246 -21.02 -11.33 -25.62
C PRO A 246 -21.69 -11.99 -24.41
N ASP A 247 -20.99 -12.90 -23.72
CA ASP A 247 -21.53 -13.60 -22.56
C ASP A 247 -20.42 -14.08 -21.62
N HIS A 248 -20.76 -14.42 -20.38
CA HIS A 248 -19.80 -14.86 -19.36
C HIS A 248 -19.11 -16.18 -19.74
N VAL A 249 -19.75 -17.07 -20.52
CA VAL A 249 -19.12 -18.31 -20.97
C VAL A 249 -17.95 -18.00 -21.90
N ALA A 250 -18.13 -17.05 -22.81
CA ALA A 250 -17.08 -16.58 -23.70
C ALA A 250 -15.97 -15.84 -22.90
N GLY A 251 -16.33 -15.04 -21.89
CA GLY A 251 -15.39 -14.32 -21.02
C GLY A 251 -14.50 -15.27 -20.24
N PHE A 252 -15.07 -16.26 -19.57
CA PHE A 252 -14.32 -17.26 -18.79
C PHE A 252 -13.45 -18.14 -19.69
N ALA A 253 -13.97 -18.56 -20.85
CA ALA A 253 -13.19 -19.30 -21.84
C ALA A 253 -11.98 -18.51 -22.34
N ALA A 254 -12.16 -17.23 -22.64
CA ALA A 254 -11.09 -16.36 -23.10
C ALA A 254 -10.02 -16.15 -22.01
N ALA A 255 -10.43 -15.90 -20.75
CA ALA A 255 -9.53 -15.74 -19.63
C ALA A 255 -8.69 -17.01 -19.37
N LEU A 256 -9.31 -18.21 -19.39
CA LEU A 256 -8.61 -19.47 -19.25
C LEU A 256 -7.56 -19.68 -20.37
N ARG A 257 -7.91 -19.36 -21.61
CA ARG A 257 -6.96 -19.46 -22.74
C ARG A 257 -5.84 -18.44 -22.67
N ALA A 258 -6.12 -17.22 -22.14
CA ALA A 258 -5.12 -16.18 -21.94
C ALA A 258 -4.16 -16.49 -20.78
N GLY A 259 -4.48 -17.52 -19.98
CA GLY A 259 -3.58 -17.98 -18.94
C GLY A 259 -4.03 -17.70 -17.50
N VAL A 260 -5.26 -17.27 -17.27
CA VAL A 260 -5.83 -17.23 -15.91
C VAL A 260 -6.04 -18.69 -15.45
N ASP A 261 -5.52 -19.03 -14.29
CA ASP A 261 -5.54 -20.40 -13.77
C ASP A 261 -6.59 -20.59 -12.66
N SER A 262 -6.89 -19.53 -11.88
CA SER A 262 -7.84 -19.58 -10.76
C SER A 262 -8.80 -18.40 -10.83
N PHE A 263 -10.09 -18.69 -10.71
CA PHE A 263 -11.19 -17.74 -10.82
C PHE A 263 -11.68 -17.34 -9.43
N THR A 264 -11.68 -16.04 -9.13
CA THR A 264 -12.16 -15.44 -7.89
C THR A 264 -13.53 -14.83 -8.16
N GLU A 265 -14.54 -15.67 -8.25
CA GLU A 265 -15.89 -15.31 -8.70
C GLU A 265 -16.95 -15.93 -7.78
N ASP A 266 -18.11 -15.33 -7.71
CA ASP A 266 -19.30 -15.89 -7.05
C ASP A 266 -19.05 -16.31 -5.57
N ASP A 267 -18.20 -15.57 -4.84
CA ASP A 267 -17.82 -15.79 -3.44
C ASP A 267 -17.34 -17.24 -3.14
N GLU A 268 -18.03 -17.97 -2.28
CA GLU A 268 -17.69 -19.33 -1.88
C GLU A 268 -18.33 -20.40 -2.80
N ASP A 269 -19.16 -20.02 -3.78
CA ASP A 269 -19.87 -20.94 -4.65
C ASP A 269 -19.11 -21.24 -5.95
N PRO A 270 -18.47 -22.42 -6.11
CA PRO A 270 -17.80 -22.79 -7.35
C PRO A 270 -18.76 -23.12 -8.50
N GLY A 271 -20.05 -23.32 -8.22
CA GLY A 271 -21.05 -23.78 -9.20
C GLY A 271 -21.07 -22.96 -10.46
N PRO A 272 -21.29 -21.63 -10.41
CA PRO A 272 -21.36 -20.80 -11.62
C PRO A 272 -20.08 -20.84 -12.46
N THR A 273 -18.91 -20.86 -11.87
CA THR A 273 -17.61 -20.99 -12.56
C THR A 273 -17.51 -22.34 -13.29
N VAL A 274 -17.85 -23.44 -12.59
CA VAL A 274 -17.83 -24.80 -13.16
C VAL A 274 -18.84 -24.92 -14.31
N ASP A 275 -20.04 -24.38 -14.16
CA ASP A 275 -21.08 -24.41 -15.18
C ASP A 275 -20.67 -23.62 -16.44
N ARG A 276 -20.12 -22.40 -16.27
CA ARG A 276 -19.60 -21.58 -17.39
C ARG A 276 -18.49 -22.30 -18.16
N LEU A 277 -17.54 -22.90 -17.46
CA LEU A 277 -16.42 -23.62 -18.10
C LEU A 277 -16.85 -24.98 -18.69
N THR A 278 -17.83 -25.67 -18.10
CA THR A 278 -18.45 -26.86 -18.67
C THR A 278 -19.13 -26.52 -20.00
N GLU A 279 -19.92 -25.45 -20.05
CA GLU A 279 -20.55 -24.96 -21.26
C GLU A 279 -19.51 -24.49 -22.28
N ALA A 280 -18.41 -23.85 -21.84
CA ALA A 280 -17.32 -23.46 -22.73
C ALA A 280 -16.67 -24.66 -23.43
N LEU A 281 -16.46 -25.79 -22.73
CA LEU A 281 -16.00 -27.04 -23.29
C LEU A 281 -17.02 -27.61 -24.29
N ALA A 282 -18.32 -27.62 -23.93
CA ALA A 282 -19.40 -28.12 -24.81
C ALA A 282 -19.52 -27.30 -26.10
N ARG A 283 -19.29 -25.97 -26.01
CA ARG A 283 -19.29 -25.05 -27.16
C ARG A 283 -17.97 -25.06 -27.95
N GLY A 284 -16.95 -25.81 -27.50
CA GLY A 284 -15.64 -25.84 -28.14
C GLY A 284 -14.85 -24.53 -28.04
N LEU A 285 -15.20 -23.66 -27.10
CA LEU A 285 -14.48 -22.39 -26.84
C LEU A 285 -13.15 -22.62 -26.12
N VAL A 286 -13.03 -23.71 -25.35
CA VAL A 286 -11.83 -24.24 -24.72
C VAL A 286 -11.73 -25.73 -24.97
N VAL A 287 -10.54 -26.30 -24.83
CA VAL A 287 -10.29 -27.75 -24.93
C VAL A 287 -9.73 -28.26 -23.59
N GLU A 288 -9.81 -29.59 -23.34
CA GLU A 288 -9.34 -30.14 -22.06
C GLU A 288 -7.87 -29.79 -21.74
N SER A 289 -7.02 -29.68 -22.76
CA SER A 289 -5.62 -29.26 -22.53
C SER A 289 -5.45 -27.81 -22.01
N ASP A 290 -6.45 -26.93 -22.22
CA ASP A 290 -6.43 -25.59 -21.61
C ASP A 290 -6.72 -25.70 -20.11
N VAL A 291 -7.67 -26.56 -19.72
CA VAL A 291 -7.96 -26.88 -18.32
C VAL A 291 -6.75 -27.56 -17.66
N ASP A 292 -6.14 -28.55 -18.33
CA ASP A 292 -4.96 -29.27 -17.83
C ASP A 292 -3.79 -28.33 -17.55
N ARG A 293 -3.59 -27.34 -18.39
CA ARG A 293 -2.53 -26.36 -18.24
C ARG A 293 -2.72 -25.50 -16.97
N ALA A 294 -3.94 -25.05 -16.69
CA ALA A 294 -4.26 -24.29 -15.49
C ALA A 294 -4.16 -25.16 -14.22
N VAL A 295 -4.78 -26.36 -14.25
CA VAL A 295 -4.73 -27.30 -13.12
C VAL A 295 -3.31 -27.72 -12.78
N ARG A 296 -2.44 -27.92 -13.76
CA ARG A 296 -1.01 -28.22 -13.57
C ARG A 296 -0.33 -27.15 -12.68
N ARG A 297 -0.56 -25.86 -12.96
CA ARG A 297 0.01 -24.74 -12.23
C ARG A 297 -0.50 -24.66 -10.80
N ILE A 298 -1.82 -24.85 -10.63
CA ILE A 298 -2.45 -24.93 -9.31
C ILE A 298 -1.85 -26.08 -8.49
N LEU A 299 -1.79 -27.29 -9.06
CA LEU A 299 -1.22 -28.47 -8.38
C LEU A 299 0.27 -28.29 -8.04
N SER A 300 1.04 -27.62 -8.90
CA SER A 300 2.45 -27.29 -8.63
C SER A 300 2.59 -26.45 -7.35
N VAL A 301 1.78 -25.40 -7.21
CA VAL A 301 1.75 -24.55 -6.01
C VAL A 301 1.30 -25.37 -4.78
N ARG A 302 0.21 -26.13 -4.89
CA ARG A 302 -0.35 -26.92 -3.79
C ARG A 302 0.63 -27.96 -3.25
N LEU A 303 1.31 -28.71 -4.12
CA LEU A 303 2.31 -29.69 -3.70
C LEU A 303 3.52 -29.05 -3.03
N ARG A 304 3.92 -27.87 -3.47
CA ARG A 304 4.99 -27.10 -2.83
C ARG A 304 4.58 -26.53 -1.48
N LEU A 305 3.29 -26.31 -1.24
CA LEU A 305 2.72 -25.92 0.05
C LEU A 305 2.58 -27.08 1.05
N GLY A 306 2.81 -28.32 0.59
CA GLY A 306 2.79 -29.52 1.42
C GLY A 306 1.57 -30.42 1.22
N ASP A 307 0.66 -30.11 0.28
CA ASP A 307 -0.46 -31.01 -0.05
C ASP A 307 0.07 -32.41 -0.44
N LEU A 308 -0.55 -33.44 0.12
CA LEU A 308 -0.17 -34.85 -0.07
C LEU A 308 1.25 -35.20 0.42
N ASP A 309 1.88 -34.36 1.22
CA ASP A 309 3.15 -34.74 1.85
C ASP A 309 2.90 -35.69 3.01
N PRO A 310 3.78 -36.70 3.20
CA PRO A 310 3.74 -37.54 4.39
C PRO A 310 3.93 -36.68 5.65
N PRO A 311 3.35 -37.08 6.79
CA PRO A 311 3.58 -36.39 8.06
C PRO A 311 5.06 -36.13 8.33
N GLY A 312 5.41 -34.92 8.74
CA GLY A 312 6.78 -34.50 9.06
C GLY A 312 7.65 -34.14 7.86
N HIS A 313 7.11 -34.09 6.64
CA HIS A 313 7.85 -33.64 5.44
C HIS A 313 7.62 -32.19 5.10
N ASP A 314 6.55 -31.55 5.58
CA ASP A 314 6.35 -30.10 5.46
C ASP A 314 7.08 -29.38 6.60
N PRO A 315 8.11 -28.58 6.32
CA PRO A 315 8.89 -27.87 7.34
C PRO A 315 8.10 -26.76 8.06
N TYR A 316 6.92 -26.41 7.57
CA TYR A 316 6.06 -25.35 8.10
C TYR A 316 4.76 -25.86 8.73
N ALA A 317 4.57 -27.19 8.82
CA ALA A 317 3.34 -27.79 9.34
C ALA A 317 3.09 -27.51 10.84
N ASP A 318 4.17 -27.37 11.62
CA ASP A 318 4.12 -27.30 13.08
C ASP A 318 4.24 -25.88 13.65
N VAL A 319 3.98 -24.83 12.86
CA VAL A 319 3.96 -23.45 13.37
C VAL A 319 2.90 -23.34 14.47
N PRO A 320 3.29 -22.93 15.70
CA PRO A 320 2.38 -22.95 16.84
C PRO A 320 1.39 -21.78 16.81
N ALA A 321 0.21 -21.95 17.42
CA ALA A 321 -0.83 -20.91 17.41
C ALA A 321 -0.44 -19.63 18.18
N ASP A 322 0.43 -19.76 19.19
CA ASP A 322 0.90 -18.65 20.02
C ASP A 322 1.97 -17.77 19.33
N VAL A 323 2.33 -18.09 18.08
CA VAL A 323 3.15 -17.20 17.26
C VAL A 323 2.40 -15.90 16.91
N VAL A 324 1.06 -15.94 16.83
CA VAL A 324 0.23 -14.77 16.55
C VAL A 324 0.43 -13.73 17.64
N ASN A 325 0.93 -12.58 17.25
CA ASN A 325 1.26 -11.47 18.16
C ASN A 325 2.18 -11.86 19.31
N CYS A 326 3.12 -12.78 19.08
CA CYS A 326 4.13 -13.16 20.07
C CYS A 326 5.07 -11.97 20.41
N PRO A 327 5.84 -12.04 21.52
CA PRO A 327 6.74 -10.93 21.89
C PRO A 327 7.70 -10.51 20.77
N ALA A 328 8.22 -11.46 19.98
CA ALA A 328 9.10 -11.16 18.86
C ALA A 328 8.37 -10.38 17.74
N HIS A 329 7.12 -10.73 17.43
CA HIS A 329 6.33 -10.01 16.44
C HIS A 329 5.93 -8.61 16.91
N ARG A 330 5.65 -8.43 18.21
CA ARG A 330 5.41 -7.09 18.80
C ARG A 330 6.63 -6.19 18.71
N GLU A 331 7.80 -6.72 19.06
CA GLU A 331 9.05 -5.96 18.95
C GLU A 331 9.36 -5.63 17.48
N LEU A 332 9.13 -6.57 16.55
CA LEU A 332 9.29 -6.32 15.12
C LEU A 332 8.31 -5.25 14.61
N ALA A 333 7.06 -5.22 15.12
CA ALA A 333 6.10 -4.18 14.79
C ALA A 333 6.57 -2.80 15.28
N ARG A 334 7.11 -2.71 16.51
CA ARG A 334 7.69 -1.47 17.03
C ARG A 334 8.93 -1.04 16.23
N GLU A 335 9.84 -1.98 15.92
CA GLU A 335 11.01 -1.72 15.09
C GLU A 335 10.61 -1.19 13.71
N SER A 336 9.59 -1.80 13.10
CA SER A 336 9.07 -1.37 11.81
C SER A 336 8.44 0.03 11.89
N ALA A 337 7.68 0.32 12.94
CA ALA A 337 7.07 1.63 13.15
C ALA A 337 8.13 2.73 13.31
N ARG A 338 9.19 2.50 14.13
CA ARG A 338 10.23 3.51 14.34
C ARG A 338 11.10 3.75 13.12
N GLN A 339 11.47 2.70 12.35
CA GLN A 339 12.24 2.87 11.11
C GLN A 339 11.43 3.48 9.95
N SER A 340 10.09 3.48 10.04
CA SER A 340 9.19 4.08 9.04
C SER A 340 9.06 5.59 9.18
N VAL A 341 9.42 6.18 10.30
CA VAL A 341 9.27 7.62 10.54
C VAL A 341 10.26 8.41 9.70
N VAL A 342 9.76 9.35 8.93
CA VAL A 342 10.55 10.26 8.09
C VAL A 342 10.55 11.66 8.71
N LEU A 343 11.71 12.16 9.06
CA LEU A 343 11.90 13.56 9.47
C LEU A 343 12.01 14.42 8.20
N LEU A 344 10.97 15.22 7.92
CA LEU A 344 10.88 16.04 6.71
C LEU A 344 11.61 17.38 6.86
N SER A 345 11.49 18.02 8.04
CA SER A 345 12.21 19.23 8.39
C SER A 345 12.46 19.30 9.90
N ASN A 346 13.56 19.96 10.31
CA ASN A 346 13.89 20.18 11.71
C ASN A 346 14.88 21.35 11.83
N ASP A 347 14.53 22.38 12.58
CA ASP A 347 15.42 23.51 12.88
C ASP A 347 16.20 23.33 14.21
N GLY A 348 16.15 22.12 14.78
CA GLY A 348 16.83 21.77 16.03
C GLY A 348 15.89 21.66 17.24
N LEU A 349 14.55 21.73 17.05
CA LEU A 349 13.59 21.46 18.12
C LEU A 349 13.58 19.98 18.51
N LEU A 350 13.74 19.11 17.55
CA LEU A 350 13.84 17.66 17.78
C LEU A 350 15.30 17.20 17.85
N PRO A 351 15.60 16.17 18.67
CA PRO A 351 14.69 15.42 19.55
C PRO A 351 14.28 16.23 20.79
N LEU A 352 13.10 15.93 21.32
CA LEU A 352 12.55 16.58 22.50
C LEU A 352 13.41 16.30 23.73
N ALA A 353 13.66 17.33 24.51
CA ALA A 353 14.33 17.15 25.81
C ALA A 353 13.39 16.43 26.81
N PRO A 354 13.94 15.54 27.68
CA PRO A 354 13.13 14.66 28.53
C PRO A 354 12.39 15.38 29.69
N ASP A 355 12.68 16.64 29.90
CA ASP A 355 12.07 17.47 30.94
C ASP A 355 10.90 18.34 30.44
N ARG A 356 10.47 18.16 29.18
CA ARG A 356 9.45 18.98 28.57
C ARG A 356 8.03 18.53 28.93
N ARG A 357 7.13 19.50 29.12
CA ARG A 357 5.68 19.30 29.14
C ARG A 357 5.19 19.36 27.71
N VAL A 358 4.43 18.37 27.27
CA VAL A 358 4.02 18.24 25.88
C VAL A 358 2.49 18.17 25.78
N ALA A 359 1.92 18.94 24.86
CA ALA A 359 0.53 18.81 24.43
C ALA A 359 0.50 18.03 23.09
N VAL A 360 -0.13 16.85 23.08
CA VAL A 360 -0.35 16.02 21.88
C VAL A 360 -1.76 16.30 21.36
N LEU A 361 -1.85 16.96 20.22
CA LEU A 361 -3.10 17.58 19.75
C LEU A 361 -3.49 17.09 18.37
N GLY A 362 -4.77 17.11 18.06
CA GLY A 362 -5.28 16.75 16.73
C GLY A 362 -6.10 15.46 16.71
N PRO A 363 -6.85 15.22 15.62
CA PRO A 363 -7.78 14.10 15.52
C PRO A 363 -7.11 12.72 15.60
N LEU A 364 -5.81 12.64 15.30
CA LEU A 364 -5.02 11.41 15.36
C LEU A 364 -4.08 11.35 16.58
N ALA A 365 -4.18 12.30 17.52
CA ALA A 365 -3.32 12.36 18.71
C ALA A 365 -3.45 11.11 19.59
N ASP A 366 -4.70 10.68 19.83
CA ASP A 366 -5.05 9.56 20.71
C ASP A 366 -5.85 8.47 19.96
N THR A 367 -5.51 8.25 18.70
CA THR A 367 -6.20 7.29 17.84
C THR A 367 -5.22 6.59 16.92
N VAL A 368 -5.35 5.26 16.80
CA VAL A 368 -4.68 4.45 15.78
C VAL A 368 -5.75 3.90 14.85
N LEU A 369 -5.67 4.29 13.59
CA LEU A 369 -6.60 3.85 12.56
C LEU A 369 -6.04 2.66 11.80
N THR A 370 -6.91 1.79 11.34
CA THR A 370 -6.61 0.64 10.48
C THR A 370 -7.29 0.82 9.14
N ASP A 371 -6.64 0.32 8.08
CA ASP A 371 -7.20 0.30 6.72
C ASP A 371 -8.04 -0.97 6.47
N TRP A 372 -8.54 -1.09 5.23
CA TRP A 372 -9.36 -2.22 4.83
C TRP A 372 -8.63 -3.56 4.94
N TYR A 373 -7.33 -3.59 4.61
CA TYR A 373 -6.51 -4.80 4.59
C TYR A 373 -5.76 -5.07 5.90
N SER A 374 -6.27 -4.56 7.01
CA SER A 374 -5.73 -4.81 8.34
C SER A 374 -6.38 -6.02 9.01
N GLY A 375 -5.60 -6.71 9.85
CA GLY A 375 -6.10 -7.60 10.88
C GLY A 375 -6.66 -6.81 12.07
N THR A 376 -7.21 -7.53 13.06
CA THR A 376 -7.60 -6.92 14.33
C THR A 376 -6.38 -6.88 15.25
N PRO A 377 -5.81 -5.70 15.53
CA PRO A 377 -4.68 -5.61 16.45
C PRO A 377 -5.16 -5.94 17.88
N PRO A 378 -4.41 -6.73 18.65
CA PRO A 378 -4.80 -7.08 20.01
C PRO A 378 -4.73 -5.90 21.00
N TYR A 379 -3.97 -4.89 20.64
CA TYR A 379 -3.85 -3.59 21.28
C TYR A 379 -3.33 -2.56 20.28
N THR A 380 -3.47 -1.29 20.61
CA THR A 380 -2.88 -0.19 19.86
C THR A 380 -2.20 0.79 20.82
N VAL A 381 -1.17 1.47 20.34
CA VAL A 381 -0.49 2.55 21.06
C VAL A 381 -0.58 3.81 20.21
N SER A 382 -1.35 4.81 20.68
CA SER A 382 -1.50 6.10 20.03
C SER A 382 -0.25 6.97 20.21
N ALA A 383 -0.15 8.10 19.48
CA ALA A 383 0.94 9.06 19.68
C ALA A 383 0.97 9.61 21.12
N TYR A 384 -0.20 9.84 21.71
CA TYR A 384 -0.35 10.22 23.11
C TYR A 384 0.14 9.13 24.04
N ASP A 385 -0.32 7.88 23.88
CA ASP A 385 0.08 6.74 24.70
C ASP A 385 1.61 6.52 24.66
N GLY A 386 2.19 6.65 23.47
CA GLY A 386 3.63 6.47 23.24
C GLY A 386 4.50 7.46 24.04
N LEU A 387 4.00 8.65 24.29
CA LEU A 387 4.69 9.69 25.07
C LEU A 387 4.32 9.66 26.54
N LEU A 388 3.16 9.10 26.89
CA LEU A 388 2.67 9.03 28.26
C LEU A 388 3.63 8.23 29.16
N GLY A 389 4.00 8.81 30.30
CA GLY A 389 4.95 8.21 31.24
C GLY A 389 6.44 8.28 30.84
N ARG A 390 6.75 8.83 29.65
CA ARG A 390 8.12 9.10 29.21
C ARG A 390 8.53 10.56 29.39
N LEU A 391 7.55 11.45 29.59
CA LEU A 391 7.72 12.87 29.83
C LEU A 391 7.02 13.26 31.13
N PRO A 392 7.40 14.38 31.78
CA PRO A 392 6.85 14.80 33.08
C PRO A 392 5.34 15.04 33.04
N GLU A 393 4.84 15.61 31.94
CA GLU A 393 3.44 15.93 31.74
C GLU A 393 3.11 15.83 30.24
N VAL A 394 2.08 15.05 29.94
CA VAL A 394 1.55 14.92 28.58
C VAL A 394 0.04 15.13 28.64
N THR A 395 -0.44 16.12 27.89
CA THR A 395 -1.88 16.39 27.75
C THR A 395 -2.33 16.10 26.31
N THR A 396 -3.61 15.84 26.11
CA THR A 396 -4.16 15.58 24.77
C THR A 396 -5.51 16.25 24.56
N HIS A 397 -5.79 16.62 23.31
CA HIS A 397 -7.11 17.08 22.85
C HIS A 397 -7.23 16.82 21.34
N PRO A 398 -8.39 16.33 20.84
CA PRO A 398 -8.56 16.04 19.41
C PRO A 398 -8.61 17.29 18.53
N GLY A 399 -8.84 18.46 19.09
CA GLY A 399 -8.89 19.72 18.33
C GLY A 399 -10.07 19.83 17.36
N VAL A 400 -11.12 19.05 17.57
CA VAL A 400 -12.33 19.05 16.73
C VAL A 400 -13.45 19.82 17.37
N ASP A 401 -14.28 20.46 16.55
CA ASP A 401 -15.43 21.23 16.99
C ASP A 401 -16.49 20.30 17.59
N ARG A 402 -17.19 20.81 18.61
CA ARG A 402 -18.36 20.14 19.18
C ARG A 402 -19.59 20.98 18.92
N ILE A 403 -20.62 20.35 18.36
CA ILE A 403 -21.85 21.01 17.92
C ILE A 403 -23.10 20.36 18.53
N THR A 404 -24.20 21.10 18.49
CA THR A 404 -25.54 20.55 18.59
C THR A 404 -26.34 20.83 17.32
N LEU A 405 -27.31 19.97 17.03
CA LEU A 405 -28.16 20.04 15.85
C LEU A 405 -29.63 20.24 16.23
N ARG A 406 -30.35 21.07 15.47
CA ARG A 406 -31.79 21.33 15.66
C ARG A 406 -32.50 21.34 14.30
N VAL A 407 -33.80 20.98 14.33
CA VAL A 407 -34.70 21.17 13.19
C VAL A 407 -35.91 21.95 13.71
N GLY A 408 -36.06 23.21 13.34
CA GLY A 408 -37.02 24.13 13.98
C GLY A 408 -36.73 24.29 15.48
N ASP A 409 -37.73 24.06 16.32
CA ASP A 409 -37.60 24.16 17.80
C ASP A 409 -37.14 22.86 18.46
N ARG A 410 -37.11 21.73 17.71
CA ARG A 410 -36.73 20.42 18.24
C ARG A 410 -35.24 20.15 18.06
N VAL A 411 -34.61 19.53 19.06
CA VAL A 411 -33.19 19.19 19.07
C VAL A 411 -32.93 17.75 18.66
N VAL A 412 -31.79 17.48 18.11
CA VAL A 412 -31.31 16.10 17.81
C VAL A 412 -30.85 15.45 19.10
N ARG A 413 -31.34 14.25 19.36
CA ARG A 413 -31.01 13.40 20.50
C ARG A 413 -30.46 12.05 20.03
N CYS A 414 -29.40 11.61 20.69
CA CYS A 414 -28.94 10.23 20.69
C CYS A 414 -29.51 9.49 21.88
N VAL A 415 -29.80 8.21 21.69
CA VAL A 415 -30.09 7.27 22.78
C VAL A 415 -29.12 6.11 22.55
N ASP A 416 -28.19 5.93 23.45
CA ASP A 416 -27.04 5.01 23.40
C ASP A 416 -27.27 3.79 22.49
N GLY A 417 -26.64 3.80 21.29
CA GLY A 417 -26.80 2.79 20.24
C GLY A 417 -28.18 2.76 19.54
N GLY A 418 -29.05 3.69 19.82
CA GLY A 418 -30.40 3.78 19.23
C GLY A 418 -30.51 4.76 18.08
N PRO A 419 -31.72 4.91 17.49
CA PRO A 419 -31.91 5.86 16.39
C PRO A 419 -31.85 7.30 16.92
N LEU A 420 -31.21 8.18 16.14
CA LEU A 420 -31.25 9.62 16.39
C LEU A 420 -32.67 10.15 16.19
N THR A 421 -33.15 10.97 17.13
CA THR A 421 -34.52 11.49 17.13
C THR A 421 -34.55 12.99 17.37
N LEU A 422 -35.60 13.65 16.88
CA LEU A 422 -35.96 15.01 17.26
C LEU A 422 -36.81 15.00 18.55
N ALA A 423 -36.42 15.78 19.55
CA ALA A 423 -37.08 15.85 20.84
C ALA A 423 -37.16 17.28 21.41
N ASP A 424 -38.09 17.48 22.32
CA ASP A 424 -38.19 18.70 23.11
C ASP A 424 -37.47 18.48 24.47
N ALA A 425 -36.13 18.42 24.40
CA ALA A 425 -35.27 18.06 25.53
C ALA A 425 -33.90 18.75 25.40
N ALA A 426 -32.92 18.46 26.26
CA ALA A 426 -31.55 18.90 26.07
C ALA A 426 -30.94 18.21 24.83
N PRO A 427 -30.20 18.95 23.94
CA PRO A 427 -29.60 18.37 22.75
C PRO A 427 -28.49 17.38 23.10
N SER A 428 -28.25 16.42 22.22
CA SER A 428 -26.97 15.68 22.20
C SER A 428 -25.91 16.47 21.50
N GLU A 429 -24.68 16.32 21.98
CA GLU A 429 -23.48 16.98 21.40
C GLU A 429 -22.73 16.00 20.51
N PHE A 430 -22.20 16.52 19.41
CA PHE A 430 -21.43 15.76 18.42
C PHE A 430 -20.10 16.43 18.14
N ASP A 431 -19.03 15.68 18.22
CA ASP A 431 -17.74 16.09 17.68
C ASP A 431 -17.78 15.96 16.15
N VAL A 432 -17.29 16.97 15.45
CA VAL A 432 -17.24 17.01 13.98
C VAL A 432 -15.80 16.74 13.54
N VAL A 433 -15.54 15.56 13.02
CA VAL A 433 -14.20 15.20 12.53
C VAL A 433 -14.14 15.47 11.03
N ASP A 434 -13.30 16.43 10.62
CA ASP A 434 -13.06 16.79 9.22
C ASP A 434 -11.99 15.88 8.60
N TRP A 435 -12.39 15.13 7.58
CA TRP A 435 -11.52 14.23 6.82
C TRP A 435 -11.12 14.79 5.45
N GLY A 436 -11.42 16.06 5.20
CA GLY A 436 -11.09 16.73 3.94
C GLY A 436 -12.19 16.66 2.89
N GLN A 437 -12.09 17.54 1.88
CA GLN A 437 -13.02 17.60 0.75
C GLN A 437 -14.49 17.83 1.17
N GLY A 438 -14.69 18.43 2.35
CA GLY A 438 -15.99 18.64 2.96
C GLY A 438 -16.64 17.36 3.51
N VAL A 439 -15.90 16.29 3.64
CA VAL A 439 -16.35 15.03 4.26
C VAL A 439 -16.11 15.08 5.75
N VAL A 440 -17.17 14.91 6.52
CA VAL A 440 -17.11 14.88 7.99
C VAL A 440 -17.70 13.59 8.53
N ALA A 441 -17.23 13.20 9.71
CA ALA A 441 -17.86 12.19 10.54
C ALA A 441 -18.37 12.83 11.84
N LEU A 442 -19.56 12.43 12.29
CA LEU A 442 -20.16 12.91 13.51
C LEU A 442 -20.00 11.85 14.61
N ARG A 443 -19.35 12.23 15.71
CA ARG A 443 -19.11 11.34 16.85
C ARG A 443 -19.88 11.86 18.06
N ALA A 444 -20.77 11.04 18.61
CA ALA A 444 -21.55 11.41 19.81
C ALA A 444 -20.59 11.61 21.01
N ALA A 445 -20.58 12.82 21.58
CA ALA A 445 -19.61 13.22 22.58
C ALA A 445 -19.71 12.44 23.91
N HIS A 446 -20.88 11.90 24.23
CA HIS A 446 -21.13 11.24 25.51
C HIS A 446 -20.58 9.80 25.60
N HIS A 447 -20.38 9.10 24.47
CA HIS A 447 -19.87 7.71 24.48
C HIS A 447 -18.83 7.45 23.37
N GLY A 448 -18.52 8.45 22.53
CA GLY A 448 -17.44 8.37 21.54
C GLY A 448 -17.72 7.52 20.30
N ARG A 449 -18.98 7.06 20.09
CA ARG A 449 -19.36 6.31 18.89
C ARG A 449 -19.81 7.24 17.78
N TYR A 450 -19.65 6.76 16.56
CA TYR A 450 -19.97 7.52 15.35
C TYR A 450 -21.40 7.29 14.89
N VAL A 451 -21.96 8.35 14.32
CA VAL A 451 -23.26 8.33 13.66
C VAL A 451 -23.12 7.71 12.27
N GLY A 452 -23.97 6.75 11.96
CA GLY A 452 -24.06 6.13 10.64
C GLY A 452 -25.49 5.81 10.27
N ALA A 453 -25.73 5.39 9.03
CA ALA A 453 -27.03 4.86 8.62
C ALA A 453 -27.05 3.33 8.75
N ASP A 454 -28.12 2.78 9.36
CA ASP A 454 -28.37 1.34 9.36
C ASP A 454 -28.92 0.85 7.99
N ASP A 455 -29.21 -0.44 7.87
CA ASP A 455 -29.73 -1.02 6.62
C ASP A 455 -31.15 -0.54 6.26
N ALA A 456 -31.93 -0.07 7.24
CA ALA A 456 -33.22 0.56 7.01
C ALA A 456 -33.12 2.06 6.70
N GLY A 457 -31.94 2.63 6.78
CA GLY A 457 -31.63 4.03 6.55
C GLY A 457 -31.87 4.93 7.76
N ALA A 458 -32.13 4.39 8.95
CA ALA A 458 -32.18 5.18 10.17
C ALA A 458 -30.78 5.60 10.61
N LEU A 459 -30.62 6.85 11.09
CA LEU A 459 -29.38 7.27 11.70
C LEU A 459 -29.27 6.68 13.10
N VAL A 460 -28.15 6.02 13.39
CA VAL A 460 -27.81 5.40 14.67
C VAL A 460 -26.42 5.84 15.12
N ASP A 461 -26.12 5.84 16.41
CA ASP A 461 -24.84 6.24 17.00
C ASP A 461 -24.09 5.05 17.61
N ASP A 462 -24.06 3.93 16.90
CA ASP A 462 -23.53 2.66 17.41
C ASP A 462 -22.19 2.23 16.77
N ARG A 463 -21.64 3.05 15.85
CA ARG A 463 -20.45 2.69 15.09
C ARG A 463 -19.14 2.99 15.84
N PRO A 464 -18.15 2.09 15.81
CA PRO A 464 -16.85 2.35 16.44
C PRO A 464 -16.02 3.41 15.68
N GLY A 465 -16.27 3.58 14.38
CA GLY A 465 -15.60 4.52 13.48
C GLY A 465 -16.05 4.32 12.05
N PRO A 466 -15.65 5.21 11.13
CA PRO A 466 -15.79 4.96 9.70
C PRO A 466 -15.14 3.64 9.32
N GLY A 467 -15.85 2.77 8.59
CA GLY A 467 -15.31 1.46 8.26
C GLY A 467 -16.21 0.59 7.39
N GLY A 468 -15.69 -0.61 7.06
CA GLY A 468 -16.39 -1.56 6.19
C GLY A 468 -16.26 -1.23 4.70
N TRP A 469 -16.69 -2.15 3.84
CA TRP A 469 -16.66 -1.93 2.38
C TRP A 469 -17.47 -0.72 1.96
N VAL A 470 -18.61 -0.49 2.59
CA VAL A 470 -19.44 0.71 2.41
C VAL A 470 -19.37 1.54 3.70
N VAL A 471 -18.67 2.68 3.64
CA VAL A 471 -18.51 3.58 4.80
C VAL A 471 -19.77 4.40 4.98
N ARG A 472 -20.55 4.07 6.02
CA ARG A 472 -21.86 4.68 6.31
C ARG A 472 -21.82 5.76 7.39
N GLU A 473 -20.65 6.15 7.83
CA GLU A 473 -20.41 7.08 8.93
C GLU A 473 -19.98 8.48 8.42
N THR A 474 -20.09 8.71 7.09
CA THR A 474 -19.59 9.93 6.45
C THR A 474 -20.72 10.78 5.87
N PHE A 475 -20.58 12.10 6.07
CA PHE A 475 -21.55 13.11 5.65
C PHE A 475 -20.84 14.29 4.99
N ARG A 476 -21.60 15.07 4.19
CA ARG A 476 -21.25 16.45 3.80
C ARG A 476 -22.27 17.42 4.37
N LEU A 477 -21.77 18.50 4.97
CA LEU A 477 -22.59 19.61 5.43
C LEU A 477 -22.86 20.55 4.25
N ARG A 478 -24.09 20.55 3.74
CA ARG A 478 -24.50 21.40 2.62
C ARG A 478 -25.13 22.69 3.18
N HIS A 479 -24.36 23.77 3.24
CA HIS A 479 -24.81 25.07 3.71
C HIS A 479 -25.86 25.67 2.77
N ARG A 480 -26.92 26.25 3.34
CA ARG A 480 -27.99 26.94 2.66
C ARG A 480 -27.90 28.45 2.89
N ALA A 481 -28.55 29.23 2.01
CA ALA A 481 -28.57 30.68 2.09
C ALA A 481 -29.29 31.21 3.36
N ASP A 482 -30.15 30.42 3.98
CA ASP A 482 -30.87 30.74 5.22
C ASP A 482 -30.07 30.45 6.50
N GLY A 483 -28.79 30.05 6.38
CA GLY A 483 -27.91 29.70 7.49
C GLY A 483 -28.11 28.29 8.05
N THR A 484 -29.05 27.51 7.51
CA THR A 484 -29.20 26.09 7.87
C THR A 484 -28.29 25.21 7.04
N VAL A 485 -28.13 23.95 7.44
CA VAL A 485 -27.38 22.93 6.70
C VAL A 485 -28.25 21.71 6.40
N LEU A 486 -27.97 21.07 5.26
CA LEU A 486 -28.45 19.71 4.99
C LEU A 486 -27.33 18.74 5.26
N LEU A 487 -27.64 17.64 5.97
CA LEU A 487 -26.71 16.51 6.11
C LEU A 487 -26.87 15.61 4.91
N HIS A 488 -25.86 15.57 4.03
CA HIS A 488 -25.82 14.67 2.88
C HIS A 488 -25.01 13.44 3.25
N HIS A 489 -25.63 12.29 3.31
CA HIS A 489 -24.99 11.00 3.64
C HIS A 489 -24.34 10.42 2.38
N LEU A 490 -23.03 10.19 2.42
CA LEU A 490 -22.27 9.85 1.22
C LEU A 490 -22.59 8.45 0.69
N ALA A 491 -22.67 7.45 1.56
CA ALA A 491 -22.91 6.07 1.14
C ALA A 491 -24.23 5.84 0.38
N THR A 492 -25.26 6.64 0.69
CA THR A 492 -26.56 6.51 0.00
C THR A 492 -26.82 7.59 -1.03
N GLY A 493 -26.00 8.64 -1.08
CA GLY A 493 -26.20 9.82 -1.93
C GLY A 493 -27.45 10.63 -1.56
N ARG A 494 -28.01 10.43 -0.35
CA ARG A 494 -29.28 11.03 0.09
C ARG A 494 -29.05 12.03 1.23
N HIS A 495 -30.00 12.94 1.39
CA HIS A 495 -30.04 13.82 2.55
C HIS A 495 -30.78 13.15 3.70
N VAL A 496 -30.40 13.53 4.91
CA VAL A 496 -31.09 13.12 6.13
C VAL A 496 -32.40 13.91 6.25
N GLY A 497 -33.50 13.20 6.45
CA GLY A 497 -34.82 13.76 6.73
C GLY A 497 -35.32 13.36 8.12
N ALA A 498 -36.43 13.95 8.54
CA ALA A 498 -37.11 13.60 9.80
C ALA A 498 -38.43 12.86 9.49
N ALA A 499 -38.58 11.66 10.01
CA ALA A 499 -39.83 10.90 9.92
C ALA A 499 -40.91 11.51 10.82
N PRO A 500 -42.22 11.20 10.62
CA PRO A 500 -43.30 11.74 11.41
C PRO A 500 -43.21 11.45 12.94
N ASP A 501 -42.57 10.35 13.31
CA ASP A 501 -42.27 9.98 14.69
C ASP A 501 -41.04 10.68 15.28
N GLY A 502 -40.37 11.52 14.49
CA GLY A 502 -39.19 12.29 14.87
C GLY A 502 -37.87 11.58 14.66
N ARG A 503 -37.82 10.32 14.17
CA ARG A 503 -36.58 9.64 13.84
C ARG A 503 -35.91 10.28 12.64
N LEU A 504 -34.60 10.41 12.70
CA LEU A 504 -33.79 10.87 11.58
C LEU A 504 -33.41 9.70 10.65
N SER A 505 -33.57 9.90 9.34
CA SER A 505 -33.33 8.81 8.38
C SER A 505 -32.99 9.35 6.99
N VAL A 506 -32.13 8.63 6.27
CA VAL A 506 -31.83 8.85 4.85
C VAL A 506 -32.90 8.25 3.93
N ALA A 507 -33.84 7.46 4.48
CA ALA A 507 -34.98 6.92 3.72
C ALA A 507 -36.12 7.93 3.57
N VAL A 508 -36.13 9.03 4.31
CA VAL A 508 -37.13 10.10 4.22
C VAL A 508 -36.84 10.98 3.02
N ALA A 509 -37.86 11.20 2.17
CA ALA A 509 -37.70 11.94 0.92
C ALA A 509 -37.41 13.45 1.13
N GLU A 510 -38.07 14.06 2.15
CA GLU A 510 -37.93 15.49 2.45
C GLU A 510 -36.69 15.71 3.34
N PRO A 511 -35.69 16.46 2.88
CA PRO A 511 -34.50 16.79 3.68
C PRO A 511 -34.86 17.66 4.89
N ALA A 512 -34.29 17.34 6.04
CA ALA A 512 -34.35 18.21 7.20
C ALA A 512 -33.32 19.33 7.11
N ALA A 513 -33.75 20.56 7.37
CA ALA A 513 -32.85 21.71 7.47
C ALA A 513 -32.38 21.85 8.93
N PHE A 514 -31.09 21.60 9.16
CA PHE A 514 -30.51 21.64 10.49
C PHE A 514 -29.92 23.02 10.81
N THR A 515 -30.21 23.56 11.96
CA THR A 515 -29.43 24.65 12.56
C THR A 515 -28.31 24.00 13.36
N VAL A 516 -27.07 24.44 13.09
CA VAL A 516 -25.86 24.01 13.80
C VAL A 516 -25.48 25.07 14.82
N GLU A 517 -25.28 24.65 16.05
CA GLU A 517 -24.81 25.52 17.13
C GLU A 517 -23.48 25.01 17.66
N LEU A 518 -22.44 25.84 17.56
CA LEU A 518 -21.12 25.53 18.10
C LEU A 518 -21.17 25.55 19.64
N ARG A 519 -20.71 24.48 20.27
CA ARG A 519 -20.63 24.33 21.73
C ARG A 519 -19.22 24.45 22.24
N VAL A 520 -18.25 23.88 21.48
CA VAL A 520 -16.82 23.93 21.78
C VAL A 520 -16.10 24.24 20.47
N ASP A 521 -15.28 25.27 20.48
CA ASP A 521 -14.30 25.54 19.45
C ASP A 521 -13.06 24.69 19.73
N GLY A 522 -12.92 23.60 18.97
CA GLY A 522 -11.88 22.60 19.19
C GLY A 522 -10.48 23.14 18.98
N ALA A 523 -10.31 24.05 18.01
CA ALA A 523 -9.03 24.68 17.74
C ALA A 523 -8.61 25.62 18.88
N ALA A 524 -9.57 26.38 19.45
CA ALA A 524 -9.31 27.27 20.59
C ALA A 524 -8.91 26.47 21.85
N GLU A 525 -9.62 25.36 22.16
CA GLU A 525 -9.26 24.50 23.32
C GLU A 525 -7.86 23.87 23.13
N ALA A 526 -7.56 23.37 21.95
CA ALA A 526 -6.24 22.82 21.64
C ALA A 526 -5.14 23.90 21.76
N ALA A 527 -5.40 25.11 21.25
CA ALA A 527 -4.49 26.25 21.37
C ALA A 527 -4.22 26.64 22.83
N ALA A 528 -5.24 26.59 23.70
CA ALA A 528 -5.08 26.87 25.12
C ALA A 528 -4.17 25.82 25.81
N LEU A 529 -4.31 24.54 25.47
CA LEU A 529 -3.41 23.49 25.97
C LEU A 529 -1.98 23.66 25.44
N ALA A 530 -1.84 24.03 24.17
CA ALA A 530 -0.53 24.30 23.56
C ALA A 530 0.18 25.47 24.24
N ALA A 531 -0.53 26.54 24.60
CA ALA A 531 0.03 27.68 25.29
C ALA A 531 0.55 27.34 26.71
N ALA A 532 -0.04 26.33 27.36
CA ALA A 532 0.35 25.85 28.68
C ALA A 532 1.53 24.85 28.64
N ALA A 533 1.82 24.27 27.49
CA ALA A 533 2.88 23.29 27.28
C ALA A 533 4.21 23.93 26.84
N ASP A 534 5.32 23.21 27.04
CA ASP A 534 6.62 23.65 26.54
C ASP A 534 6.77 23.38 25.03
N VAL A 535 6.12 22.33 24.51
CA VAL A 535 6.06 21.95 23.10
C VAL A 535 4.67 21.41 22.77
N ALA A 536 4.16 21.74 21.60
CA ALA A 536 2.97 21.13 21.03
C ALA A 536 3.36 20.13 19.94
N VAL A 537 2.83 18.92 19.99
CA VAL A 537 2.91 17.90 18.93
C VAL A 537 1.54 17.75 18.32
N VAL A 538 1.37 18.19 17.09
CA VAL A 538 0.08 18.15 16.37
C VAL A 538 0.09 16.97 15.41
N VAL A 539 -0.83 16.02 15.62
CA VAL A 539 -0.93 14.78 14.84
C VAL A 539 -2.14 14.87 13.92
N LEU A 540 -1.85 15.02 12.64
CA LEU A 540 -2.84 15.22 11.57
C LEU A 540 -2.70 14.16 10.49
N GLY A 541 -3.70 14.05 9.62
CA GLY A 541 -3.62 13.16 8.46
C GLY A 541 -4.99 12.71 7.95
N ASN A 542 -5.02 11.54 7.30
CA ASN A 542 -6.24 10.97 6.75
C ASN A 542 -6.83 9.86 7.64
N HIS A 543 -8.09 9.55 7.38
CA HIS A 543 -8.68 8.26 7.75
C HIS A 543 -8.50 7.29 6.58
N PRO A 544 -7.88 6.10 6.76
CA PRO A 544 -7.59 5.18 5.65
C PRO A 544 -8.83 4.67 4.90
N MET A 545 -10.02 4.84 5.49
CA MET A 545 -11.29 4.42 4.91
C MET A 545 -12.08 5.57 4.28
N VAL A 546 -11.51 6.79 4.21
CA VAL A 546 -12.22 8.00 3.76
C VAL A 546 -11.33 8.85 2.86
N ASN A 547 -11.84 9.30 1.72
CA ASN A 547 -11.12 10.17 0.77
C ASN A 547 -9.77 9.60 0.33
N GLY A 548 -9.79 8.57 -0.44
CA GLY A 548 -8.62 7.81 -0.89
C GLY A 548 -8.57 6.46 -0.17
N ARG A 549 -9.19 5.48 -0.80
CA ARG A 549 -9.25 4.08 -0.39
C ARG A 549 -9.57 3.22 -1.62
N GLU A 550 -9.60 1.92 -1.47
CA GLU A 550 -10.12 1.06 -2.54
C GLU A 550 -11.53 1.52 -2.94
N THR A 551 -11.75 1.65 -4.23
CA THR A 551 -12.95 2.19 -4.92
C THR A 551 -13.07 3.72 -4.96
N GLU A 552 -12.13 4.48 -4.39
CA GLU A 552 -12.23 5.93 -4.34
C GLU A 552 -10.85 6.60 -4.40
N ASP A 553 -10.56 7.33 -5.47
CA ASP A 553 -9.36 8.14 -5.60
C ASP A 553 -9.51 9.50 -4.89
N ARG A 554 -8.38 10.07 -4.50
CA ARG A 554 -8.31 11.45 -4.00
C ARG A 554 -8.42 12.45 -5.14
N VAL A 555 -9.04 13.60 -4.86
CA VAL A 555 -9.14 14.69 -5.83
C VAL A 555 -7.99 15.71 -5.72
N ASP A 556 -7.39 15.85 -4.53
CA ASP A 556 -6.33 16.82 -4.24
C ASP A 556 -5.32 16.29 -3.23
N LEU A 557 -4.26 17.08 -2.97
CA LEU A 557 -3.22 16.79 -1.98
C LEU A 557 -3.34 17.66 -0.71
N ASP A 558 -4.42 18.39 -0.55
CA ASP A 558 -4.57 19.34 0.55
C ASP A 558 -4.87 18.65 1.88
N LEU A 559 -4.34 19.19 2.97
CA LEU A 559 -4.80 18.84 4.30
C LEU A 559 -6.27 19.27 4.46
N PRO A 560 -7.08 18.51 5.24
CA PRO A 560 -8.42 18.95 5.62
C PRO A 560 -8.39 20.36 6.19
N THR A 561 -9.34 21.22 5.77
CA THR A 561 -9.34 22.65 6.14
C THR A 561 -9.35 22.83 7.66
N GLY A 562 -10.19 22.10 8.38
CA GLY A 562 -10.24 22.16 9.85
C GLY A 562 -8.95 21.71 10.52
N GLN A 563 -8.24 20.73 9.93
CA GLN A 563 -6.93 20.32 10.45
C GLN A 563 -5.85 21.38 10.23
N LEU A 564 -5.86 22.07 9.08
CA LEU A 564 -4.93 23.17 8.82
C LEU A 564 -5.22 24.39 9.72
N GLU A 565 -6.50 24.71 9.98
CA GLU A 565 -6.90 25.76 10.91
C GLU A 565 -6.47 25.46 12.33
N LEU A 566 -6.69 24.22 12.79
CA LEU A 566 -6.18 23.73 14.07
C LEU A 566 -4.65 23.90 14.19
N LEU A 567 -3.90 23.46 13.19
CA LEU A 567 -2.44 23.58 13.17
C LEU A 567 -1.98 25.05 13.30
N ARG A 568 -2.63 25.96 12.57
CA ARG A 568 -2.34 27.40 12.61
C ARG A 568 -2.67 28.01 13.98
N ALA A 569 -3.81 27.64 14.58
CA ALA A 569 -4.21 28.12 15.90
C ALA A 569 -3.23 27.64 16.98
N VAL A 570 -2.83 26.39 16.95
CA VAL A 570 -1.86 25.80 17.87
C VAL A 570 -0.49 26.47 17.72
N HIS A 571 0.00 26.64 16.49
CA HIS A 571 1.27 27.31 16.24
C HIS A 571 1.28 28.79 16.68
N ALA A 572 0.20 29.49 16.48
CA ALA A 572 0.06 30.89 16.94
C ALA A 572 0.12 30.98 18.48
N ALA A 573 -0.40 29.96 19.19
CA ALA A 573 -0.38 29.89 20.65
C ALA A 573 0.98 29.40 21.19
N ASN A 574 1.65 28.49 20.46
CA ASN A 574 2.96 27.96 20.83
C ASN A 574 3.84 27.76 19.58
N PRO A 575 4.81 28.65 19.31
CA PRO A 575 5.70 28.52 18.15
C PRO A 575 6.57 27.25 18.15
N ARG A 576 6.73 26.57 19.31
CA ARG A 576 7.40 25.27 19.38
C ARG A 576 6.42 24.15 19.05
N THR A 577 5.86 24.20 17.84
CA THR A 577 4.92 23.22 17.33
C THR A 577 5.61 22.26 16.38
N VAL A 578 5.48 20.97 16.66
CA VAL A 578 5.89 19.86 15.78
C VAL A 578 4.66 19.34 15.07
N LEU A 579 4.70 19.23 13.75
CA LEU A 579 3.69 18.50 12.98
C LEU A 579 4.13 17.06 12.79
N VAL A 580 3.25 16.13 13.13
CA VAL A 580 3.31 14.72 12.76
C VAL A 580 2.18 14.43 11.78
N LEU A 581 2.54 14.13 10.54
CA LEU A 581 1.59 13.65 9.55
C LEU A 581 1.51 12.14 9.62
N THR A 582 0.32 11.60 9.91
CA THR A 582 0.03 10.17 9.80
C THR A 582 -0.88 9.96 8.61
N SER A 583 -0.34 9.44 7.50
CA SER A 583 -1.12 9.40 6.26
C SER A 583 -0.72 8.27 5.32
N SER A 584 -1.72 7.78 4.58
CA SER A 584 -1.60 6.76 3.53
C SER A 584 -0.98 7.29 2.23
N TYR A 585 -0.65 8.60 2.16
CA TYR A 585 -0.21 9.29 0.94
C TYR A 585 0.40 10.66 1.24
N PRO A 586 1.11 11.28 0.27
CA PRO A 586 1.64 12.63 0.38
C PRO A 586 0.58 13.71 0.57
N TYR A 587 0.94 14.77 1.29
CA TYR A 587 0.16 16.01 1.45
C TYR A 587 0.94 17.24 1.01
N ALA A 588 0.25 18.23 0.44
CA ALA A 588 0.79 19.56 0.11
C ALA A 588 0.87 20.43 1.37
N VAL A 589 1.92 20.23 2.17
CA VAL A 589 2.11 20.90 3.48
C VAL A 589 3.12 22.05 3.41
N GLY A 590 3.08 22.83 2.35
CA GLY A 590 3.99 23.97 2.12
C GLY A 590 3.99 24.96 3.28
N TRP A 591 2.82 25.33 3.82
CA TRP A 591 2.72 26.21 4.98
C TRP A 591 3.46 25.65 6.20
N ALA A 592 3.30 24.36 6.51
CA ALA A 592 3.96 23.74 7.65
C ALA A 592 5.49 23.72 7.48
N ARG A 593 5.98 23.43 6.27
CA ARG A 593 7.41 23.47 5.94
C ARG A 593 8.04 24.85 6.19
N GLU A 594 7.30 25.92 5.90
CA GLU A 594 7.79 27.30 6.00
C GLU A 594 7.72 27.87 7.41
N HIS A 595 6.77 27.42 8.25
CA HIS A 595 6.47 28.07 9.52
C HIS A 595 6.82 27.22 10.75
N LEU A 596 6.84 25.88 10.61
CA LEU A 596 7.05 25.01 11.76
C LEU A 596 8.50 24.62 11.95
N PRO A 597 8.98 24.55 13.21
CA PRO A 597 10.34 24.14 13.51
C PRO A 597 10.62 22.66 13.17
N ALA A 598 9.60 21.80 13.16
CA ALA A 598 9.78 20.40 12.76
C ALA A 598 8.50 19.81 12.14
N VAL A 599 8.72 18.99 11.12
CA VAL A 599 7.68 18.21 10.43
C VAL A 599 8.16 16.78 10.26
N LEU A 600 7.32 15.83 10.69
CA LEU A 600 7.54 14.39 10.49
C LEU A 600 6.39 13.82 9.68
N TRP A 601 6.69 12.73 8.97
CA TRP A 601 5.68 11.89 8.35
C TRP A 601 5.86 10.43 8.79
N SER A 602 4.75 9.76 9.00
CA SER A 602 4.65 8.31 9.15
C SER A 602 3.41 7.84 8.40
N ALA A 603 3.46 6.69 7.76
CA ALA A 603 2.24 6.00 7.38
C ALA A 603 1.46 5.57 8.63
N HIS A 604 0.24 5.03 8.49
CA HIS A 604 -0.43 4.39 9.61
C HIS A 604 0.42 3.21 10.09
N GLY A 605 0.99 3.37 11.29
CA GLY A 605 2.13 2.56 11.77
C GLY A 605 1.75 1.24 12.43
N GLY A 606 0.47 0.80 12.33
CA GLY A 606 0.02 -0.41 12.96
C GLY A 606 -0.08 -0.31 14.48
N GLN A 607 -0.06 -1.46 15.16
CA GLN A 607 -0.34 -1.51 16.61
C GLN A 607 0.69 -0.78 17.49
N GLU A 608 1.94 -0.63 17.02
CA GLU A 608 3.04 -0.01 17.76
C GLU A 608 3.37 1.42 17.27
N HIS A 609 2.46 2.04 16.50
CA HIS A 609 2.64 3.36 15.91
C HIS A 609 3.18 4.40 16.90
N GLY A 610 2.51 4.57 18.03
CA GLY A 610 2.89 5.58 19.02
C GLY A 610 4.20 5.30 19.72
N ASN A 611 4.54 4.04 19.96
CA ASN A 611 5.85 3.68 20.51
C ASN A 611 6.99 4.00 19.54
N GLY A 612 6.82 3.64 18.25
CA GLY A 612 7.79 3.95 17.22
C GLY A 612 7.99 5.46 17.04
N LEU A 613 6.88 6.21 17.01
CA LEU A 613 6.90 7.67 16.92
C LEU A 613 7.57 8.31 18.13
N ALA A 614 7.25 7.88 19.36
CA ALA A 614 7.83 8.41 20.58
C ALA A 614 9.34 8.11 20.67
N ASP A 615 9.80 6.93 20.23
CA ASP A 615 11.23 6.61 20.16
C ASP A 615 12.00 7.62 19.30
N VAL A 616 11.42 8.04 18.17
CA VAL A 616 12.00 9.07 17.30
C VAL A 616 11.88 10.46 17.92
N LEU A 617 10.70 10.89 18.37
CA LEU A 617 10.48 12.23 18.94
C LEU A 617 11.40 12.52 20.12
N LEU A 618 11.69 11.50 20.94
CA LEU A 618 12.56 11.62 22.13
C LEU A 618 14.05 11.35 21.82
N GLY A 619 14.39 10.96 20.58
CA GLY A 619 15.76 10.69 20.15
C GLY A 619 16.36 9.41 20.74
N ALA A 620 15.51 8.46 21.16
CA ALA A 620 15.92 7.08 21.47
C ALA A 620 16.28 6.32 20.19
N GLU A 621 15.66 6.70 19.07
CA GLU A 621 15.99 6.24 17.71
C GLU A 621 16.26 7.45 16.81
N ASP A 622 17.23 7.31 15.91
CA ASP A 622 17.48 8.29 14.85
C ASP A 622 16.46 8.16 13.73
N PRO A 623 15.85 9.24 13.20
CA PRO A 623 14.91 9.18 12.09
C PRO A 623 15.62 8.73 10.81
N GLY A 624 15.66 7.42 10.59
CA GLY A 624 16.33 6.80 9.44
C GLY A 624 15.44 6.62 8.22
N GLY A 625 14.17 6.99 8.29
CA GLY A 625 13.20 6.84 7.18
C GLY A 625 13.46 7.78 6.00
N ARG A 626 13.08 7.34 4.80
CA ARG A 626 13.21 8.13 3.56
C ARG A 626 11.94 8.00 2.73
N LEU A 627 11.49 9.10 2.12
CA LEU A 627 10.32 9.10 1.24
C LEU A 627 10.56 8.19 0.03
N THR A 628 9.52 7.46 -0.34
CA THR A 628 9.51 6.58 -1.52
C THR A 628 8.67 7.12 -2.67
N GLN A 629 8.11 8.33 -2.47
CA GLN A 629 7.37 9.11 -3.47
C GLN A 629 7.82 10.57 -3.45
N THR A 630 7.64 11.24 -4.58
CA THR A 630 7.73 12.70 -4.68
C THR A 630 6.54 13.34 -3.98
N TRP A 631 6.80 14.30 -3.11
CA TRP A 631 5.77 15.16 -2.51
C TRP A 631 5.69 16.44 -3.32
N TYR A 632 4.61 16.64 -4.04
CA TYR A 632 4.36 17.83 -4.84
C TYR A 632 3.92 18.98 -3.95
N ALA A 633 4.22 20.21 -4.38
CA ALA A 633 3.83 21.41 -3.62
C ALA A 633 2.33 21.76 -3.82
N ASP A 634 1.78 21.35 -4.95
CA ASP A 634 0.39 21.62 -5.34
C ASP A 634 -0.15 20.47 -6.22
N THR A 635 -1.44 20.21 -6.11
CA THR A 635 -2.15 19.24 -6.98
C THR A 635 -2.07 19.63 -8.47
N ALA A 636 -1.98 20.92 -8.77
CA ALA A 636 -1.85 21.42 -10.15
C ALA A 636 -0.54 20.99 -10.85
N GLU A 637 0.45 20.49 -10.11
CA GLU A 637 1.68 19.93 -10.69
C GLU A 637 1.52 18.49 -11.20
N LEU A 638 0.40 17.83 -10.85
CA LEU A 638 0.12 16.46 -11.27
C LEU A 638 -0.54 16.42 -12.65
N PRO A 639 -0.24 15.43 -13.48
CA PRO A 639 -0.97 15.17 -14.71
C PRO A 639 -2.42 14.73 -14.42
N ASP A 640 -3.19 14.47 -15.46
CA ASP A 640 -4.46 13.77 -15.31
C ASP A 640 -4.23 12.39 -14.64
N LEU A 641 -5.12 12.00 -13.74
CA LEU A 641 -4.98 10.71 -13.02
C LEU A 641 -4.97 9.50 -13.98
N LEU A 642 -5.69 9.61 -15.09
CA LEU A 642 -5.77 8.57 -16.11
C LEU A 642 -4.67 8.68 -17.19
N ASP A 643 -3.78 9.68 -17.10
CA ASP A 643 -2.59 9.73 -17.95
C ASP A 643 -1.50 8.81 -17.39
N TYR A 644 -1.39 7.62 -17.95
CA TYR A 644 -0.41 6.61 -17.57
C TYR A 644 0.97 6.82 -18.22
N ASP A 645 1.11 7.77 -19.16
CA ASP A 645 2.41 8.09 -19.77
C ASP A 645 3.29 8.94 -18.85
N VAL A 646 3.88 8.30 -17.82
CA VAL A 646 4.79 8.96 -16.88
C VAL A 646 5.98 9.63 -17.57
N ILE A 647 6.34 9.19 -18.78
CA ILE A 647 7.42 9.76 -19.58
C ILE A 647 6.93 11.02 -20.28
N GLY A 648 5.79 10.96 -20.96
CA GLY A 648 5.18 12.07 -21.68
C GLY A 648 4.75 13.19 -20.73
N ALA A 649 4.10 12.83 -19.65
CA ALA A 649 3.54 13.73 -18.65
C ALA A 649 4.58 14.37 -17.70
N ASP A 650 5.88 14.06 -17.82
CA ASP A 650 6.93 14.53 -16.89
C ASP A 650 6.63 14.15 -15.41
N ALA A 651 6.05 12.98 -15.15
CA ALA A 651 5.63 12.56 -13.82
C ALA A 651 6.75 11.89 -13.01
N THR A 652 6.53 11.73 -11.71
CA THR A 652 7.42 11.13 -10.72
C THR A 652 8.81 11.80 -10.64
N TYR A 653 9.63 11.41 -9.67
CA TYR A 653 11.00 11.95 -9.58
C TYR A 653 11.84 11.68 -10.83
N LEU A 654 11.45 10.68 -11.63
CA LEU A 654 12.17 10.31 -12.86
C LEU A 654 12.16 11.44 -13.89
N TYR A 655 11.01 12.10 -14.04
CA TYR A 655 10.81 13.08 -15.12
C TYR A 655 10.33 14.45 -14.65
N HIS A 656 9.82 14.59 -13.41
CA HIS A 656 9.32 15.85 -12.89
C HIS A 656 10.40 16.93 -12.83
N ARG A 657 10.19 18.04 -13.56
CA ARG A 657 11.15 19.13 -13.70
C ARG A 657 10.97 20.24 -12.68
N GLY A 658 9.79 20.30 -12.07
CA GLY A 658 9.49 21.25 -11.01
C GLY A 658 10.31 21.04 -9.74
N GLU A 659 10.17 21.95 -8.78
CA GLU A 659 10.78 21.80 -7.47
C GLU A 659 9.76 21.14 -6.54
N PRO A 660 9.94 19.88 -6.14
CA PRO A 660 8.99 19.23 -5.26
C PRO A 660 9.03 19.82 -3.85
N LEU A 661 7.93 19.72 -3.13
CA LEU A 661 7.90 20.07 -1.71
C LEU A 661 8.95 19.23 -0.93
N TYR A 662 8.93 17.92 -1.13
CA TYR A 662 10.01 17.03 -0.69
C TYR A 662 10.32 16.02 -1.79
N PRO A 663 11.59 15.85 -2.16
CA PRO A 663 11.96 14.95 -3.25
C PRO A 663 11.91 13.47 -2.83
N PHE A 664 11.79 12.59 -3.81
CA PHE A 664 12.04 11.16 -3.65
C PHE A 664 13.37 10.88 -2.92
N GLY A 665 13.36 9.97 -1.97
CA GLY A 665 14.52 9.63 -1.15
C GLY A 665 14.81 10.59 0.00
N HIS A 666 14.02 11.68 0.15
CA HIS A 666 14.23 12.67 1.21
C HIS A 666 13.88 12.12 2.59
N GLY A 667 14.68 12.53 3.55
CA GLY A 667 14.52 12.34 4.99
C GLY A 667 15.78 12.81 5.69
N LEU A 668 15.60 13.42 6.84
CA LEU A 668 16.68 13.92 7.68
C LEU A 668 17.03 12.91 8.78
N SER A 669 18.18 13.12 9.40
CA SER A 669 18.67 12.44 10.60
C SER A 669 18.96 13.49 11.67
N TYR A 670 18.99 13.10 12.91
CA TYR A 670 19.52 13.96 13.99
C TYR A 670 21.06 14.07 13.95
N ALA A 671 21.72 13.21 13.17
CA ALA A 671 23.14 13.32 12.86
C ALA A 671 23.36 14.07 11.53
N GLU A 672 24.59 14.51 11.32
CA GLU A 672 25.05 15.11 10.08
C GLU A 672 26.05 14.19 9.41
N PHE A 673 25.98 14.11 8.07
CA PHE A 673 26.85 13.22 7.30
C PHE A 673 27.55 13.94 6.16
N ASP A 674 28.87 13.73 6.08
CA ASP A 674 29.69 14.14 4.96
C ASP A 674 30.01 12.97 4.05
N TYR A 675 30.11 13.27 2.75
CA TYR A 675 30.41 12.30 1.69
C TYR A 675 31.71 12.66 0.99
N ALA A 676 32.60 11.69 0.82
CA ALA A 676 33.88 11.87 0.16
C ALA A 676 34.31 10.63 -0.64
N GLY A 677 35.37 10.76 -1.41
CA GLY A 677 36.12 9.63 -1.94
C GLY A 677 35.38 8.75 -2.93
N LEU A 678 34.46 9.33 -3.77
CA LEU A 678 33.77 8.57 -4.81
C LEU A 678 34.78 7.87 -5.72
N ARG A 679 34.63 6.54 -5.83
CA ARG A 679 35.44 5.70 -6.72
C ARG A 679 34.54 4.72 -7.46
N LEU A 680 34.82 4.52 -8.74
CA LEU A 680 34.26 3.48 -9.56
C LEU A 680 35.34 2.42 -9.80
N SER A 681 34.99 1.14 -9.76
CA SER A 681 35.91 0.03 -10.06
C SER A 681 36.50 0.14 -11.46
N THR A 682 35.77 0.78 -12.38
CA THR A 682 36.24 1.09 -13.75
C THR A 682 35.63 2.38 -14.25
N ALA A 683 36.33 3.08 -15.15
CA ALA A 683 35.78 4.25 -15.84
C ALA A 683 35.01 3.89 -17.13
N THR A 684 35.15 2.64 -17.61
CA THR A 684 34.48 2.13 -18.81
C THR A 684 34.01 0.70 -18.54
N ALA A 685 32.75 0.41 -18.84
CA ALA A 685 32.15 -0.92 -18.69
C ALA A 685 31.38 -1.31 -19.96
N HIS A 686 31.21 -2.62 -20.17
CA HIS A 686 30.34 -3.18 -21.22
C HIS A 686 28.97 -3.55 -20.67
N THR A 687 28.00 -3.67 -21.56
CA THR A 687 26.65 -4.17 -21.20
C THR A 687 26.74 -5.52 -20.51
N GLY A 688 26.03 -5.69 -19.36
CA GLY A 688 26.03 -6.91 -18.58
C GLY A 688 27.10 -6.96 -17.48
N GLU A 689 28.06 -6.03 -17.46
CA GLU A 689 29.05 -5.93 -16.38
C GLU A 689 28.48 -5.22 -15.15
N GLU A 690 29.01 -5.57 -13.99
CA GLU A 690 28.75 -4.89 -12.72
C GLU A 690 29.90 -3.94 -12.39
N VAL A 691 29.57 -2.71 -12.03
CA VAL A 691 30.52 -1.67 -11.61
C VAL A 691 30.31 -1.41 -10.13
N GLU A 692 31.35 -1.62 -9.34
CA GLU A 692 31.37 -1.24 -7.94
C GLU A 692 31.55 0.29 -7.81
N VAL A 693 30.68 0.94 -7.06
CA VAL A 693 30.72 2.37 -6.72
C VAL A 693 30.92 2.49 -5.22
N SER A 694 32.07 3.00 -4.80
CA SER A 694 32.38 3.17 -3.37
C SER A 694 32.50 4.63 -2.99
N VAL A 695 32.01 4.97 -1.80
CA VAL A 695 32.10 6.29 -1.18
C VAL A 695 32.46 6.17 0.29
N GLU A 696 33.04 7.20 0.85
CA GLU A 696 33.27 7.33 2.29
C GLU A 696 32.18 8.24 2.88
N VAL A 697 31.50 7.76 3.92
CA VAL A 697 30.47 8.50 4.66
C VAL A 697 30.94 8.67 6.09
N THR A 698 30.97 9.91 6.57
CA THR A 698 31.41 10.26 7.92
C THR A 698 30.27 10.92 8.68
N ASN A 699 29.95 10.42 9.86
CA ASN A 699 29.07 11.13 10.78
C ASN A 699 29.85 12.30 11.42
N THR A 700 29.53 13.53 11.02
CA THR A 700 30.13 14.78 11.54
C THR A 700 29.29 15.39 12.67
N GLY A 701 28.13 14.79 12.96
CA GLY A 701 27.24 15.20 14.03
C GLY A 701 27.73 14.79 15.42
N ARG A 702 26.86 15.00 16.41
CA ARG A 702 27.16 14.74 17.83
C ARG A 702 26.43 13.50 18.38
N ARG A 703 25.60 12.84 17.58
CA ARG A 703 24.80 11.68 17.95
C ARG A 703 25.06 10.54 16.97
N PRO A 704 24.89 9.30 17.38
CA PRO A 704 24.77 8.20 16.45
C PRO A 704 23.62 8.50 15.47
N GLY A 705 23.77 8.09 14.22
CA GLY A 705 22.73 8.31 13.23
C GLY A 705 22.81 7.33 12.06
N THR A 706 21.73 7.23 11.35
CA THR A 706 21.59 6.34 10.21
C THR A 706 21.43 7.13 8.91
N GLU A 707 22.32 6.85 7.96
CA GLU A 707 22.25 7.41 6.61
C GLU A 707 21.83 6.35 5.60
N VAL A 708 21.02 6.77 4.62
CA VAL A 708 20.67 5.97 3.44
C VAL A 708 21.41 6.56 2.24
N VAL A 709 22.50 5.94 1.88
CA VAL A 709 23.35 6.34 0.75
C VAL A 709 22.71 5.84 -0.53
N GLN A 710 22.34 6.74 -1.44
CA GLN A 710 21.56 6.45 -2.63
C GLN A 710 22.40 6.67 -3.89
N LEU A 711 22.39 5.68 -4.77
CA LEU A 711 23.10 5.69 -6.05
C LEU A 711 22.11 5.92 -7.19
N TYR A 712 22.32 6.99 -7.92
CA TYR A 712 21.53 7.33 -9.11
C TYR A 712 22.41 7.35 -10.37
N THR A 713 21.79 7.15 -11.52
CA THR A 713 22.41 7.37 -12.82
C THR A 713 21.60 8.34 -13.66
N ARG A 714 22.32 9.04 -14.56
CA ARG A 714 21.72 9.86 -15.61
C ARG A 714 22.53 9.66 -16.90
N GLN A 715 21.87 9.21 -17.95
CA GLN A 715 22.48 9.17 -19.28
C GLN A 715 22.63 10.61 -19.81
N ARG A 716 23.84 10.99 -20.21
CA ARG A 716 24.13 12.39 -20.62
C ARG A 716 23.56 12.73 -21.98
N ARG A 717 23.57 11.78 -22.90
CA ARG A 717 23.03 11.91 -24.27
C ARG A 717 22.31 10.61 -24.63
N SER A 718 21.13 10.73 -25.19
CA SER A 718 20.33 9.61 -25.71
C SER A 718 19.53 10.06 -26.92
N ARG A 719 19.07 9.10 -27.71
CA ARG A 719 18.15 9.30 -28.84
C ARG A 719 16.73 9.57 -28.37
N VAL A 720 16.42 9.20 -27.12
CA VAL A 720 15.09 9.30 -26.54
C VAL A 720 15.12 10.08 -25.22
N LYS A 721 13.98 10.56 -24.77
CA LYS A 721 13.84 11.18 -23.44
C LYS A 721 14.29 10.18 -22.37
N GLN A 722 15.20 10.60 -21.51
CA GLN A 722 15.73 9.78 -20.42
C GLN A 722 15.33 10.38 -19.08
N PRO A 723 15.25 9.57 -18.00
CA PRO A 723 15.04 10.07 -16.65
C PRO A 723 16.04 11.16 -16.27
N LEU A 724 15.60 12.16 -15.52
CA LEU A 724 16.49 13.18 -14.94
C LEU A 724 17.54 12.55 -14.05
N ARG A 725 17.15 11.50 -13.33
CA ARG A 725 17.99 10.57 -12.57
C ARG A 725 17.16 9.32 -12.27
N GLN A 726 17.82 8.20 -12.08
CA GLN A 726 17.17 6.93 -11.80
C GLN A 726 17.95 6.17 -10.74
N LEU A 727 17.26 5.75 -9.67
CA LEU A 727 17.84 4.97 -8.58
C LEU A 727 18.38 3.62 -9.12
N ARG A 728 19.56 3.22 -8.65
CA ARG A 728 20.22 1.96 -9.07
C ARG A 728 20.62 1.07 -7.92
N ASP A 729 20.94 1.69 -6.78
CA ASP A 729 21.24 0.95 -5.55
C ASP A 729 21.15 1.90 -4.35
N PHE A 730 21.10 1.34 -3.17
CA PHE A 730 21.21 2.07 -1.92
C PHE A 730 21.82 1.20 -0.84
N ALA A 731 22.38 1.85 0.17
CA ALA A 731 22.87 1.18 1.37
C ALA A 731 22.53 1.99 2.60
N ARG A 732 22.07 1.30 3.63
CA ARG A 732 21.80 1.88 4.96
C ARG A 732 23.04 1.69 5.83
N VAL A 733 23.52 2.76 6.47
CA VAL A 733 24.69 2.72 7.36
C VAL A 733 24.42 3.51 8.63
N THR A 734 24.69 2.89 9.78
CA THR A 734 24.61 3.55 11.10
C THR A 734 26.02 3.84 11.60
N LEU A 735 26.28 5.09 11.97
CA LEU A 735 27.60 5.56 12.36
C LEU A 735 27.56 6.31 13.68
N GLU A 736 28.53 6.00 14.53
CA GLU A 736 28.84 6.79 15.74
C GLU A 736 29.44 8.16 15.37
N PRO A 737 29.33 9.18 16.22
CA PRO A 737 29.96 10.47 16.01
C PRO A 737 31.45 10.36 15.67
N GLY A 738 31.87 11.04 14.61
CA GLY A 738 33.25 11.06 14.11
C GLY A 738 33.67 9.77 13.37
N CYS A 739 32.82 8.75 13.29
CA CYS A 739 33.14 7.53 12.55
C CYS A 739 32.89 7.68 11.05
N THR A 740 33.76 7.03 10.27
CA THR A 740 33.68 6.94 8.81
C THR A 740 33.51 5.49 8.41
N ALA A 741 32.58 5.23 7.49
CA ALA A 741 32.48 3.95 6.81
C ALA A 741 32.66 4.10 5.31
N ARG A 742 33.28 3.08 4.69
CA ARG A 742 33.24 2.92 3.24
C ARG A 742 32.00 2.16 2.87
N VAL A 743 31.13 2.80 2.10
CA VAL A 743 29.89 2.23 1.56
C VAL A 743 30.15 1.81 0.11
N THR A 744 29.79 0.57 -0.21
CA THR A 744 29.92 0.01 -1.55
C THR A 744 28.53 -0.24 -2.11
N LEU A 745 28.29 0.30 -3.31
CA LEU A 745 27.06 0.21 -4.07
C LEU A 745 27.35 -0.48 -5.40
N ARG A 746 26.36 -1.12 -5.99
CA ARG A 746 26.51 -1.88 -7.22
C ARG A 746 25.69 -1.28 -8.36
N LEU A 747 26.34 -1.04 -9.47
CA LEU A 747 25.71 -0.58 -10.70
C LEU A 747 25.81 -1.68 -11.76
N ARG A 748 24.71 -2.33 -12.04
CA ARG A 748 24.65 -3.28 -13.16
C ARG A 748 24.38 -2.52 -14.46
N THR A 749 25.26 -2.64 -15.43
CA THR A 749 25.14 -1.90 -16.70
C THR A 749 23.92 -2.35 -17.52
N ALA A 750 23.44 -3.57 -17.32
CA ALA A 750 22.18 -4.04 -17.91
C ALA A 750 20.95 -3.22 -17.46
N ASP A 751 20.97 -2.69 -16.23
CA ASP A 751 19.87 -1.88 -15.69
C ASP A 751 19.83 -0.46 -16.32
N LEU A 752 20.81 -0.08 -17.14
CA LEU A 752 20.86 1.17 -17.91
C LEU A 752 20.12 1.09 -19.25
N ALA A 753 19.48 -0.05 -19.53
CA ALA A 753 18.72 -0.26 -20.75
C ALA A 753 17.43 0.57 -20.78
N TRP A 754 17.00 0.93 -21.96
CA TRP A 754 15.71 1.50 -22.29
C TRP A 754 15.07 0.71 -23.45
N TRP A 755 13.76 0.79 -23.61
CA TRP A 755 13.04 0.04 -24.65
C TRP A 755 13.17 0.72 -26.00
N ASP A 756 13.80 0.04 -26.94
CA ASP A 756 13.91 0.46 -28.34
C ASP A 756 12.72 -0.12 -29.14
N GLU A 757 11.74 0.73 -29.43
CA GLU A 757 10.52 0.33 -30.15
C GLU A 757 10.82 -0.22 -31.56
N THR A 758 11.89 0.26 -32.22
CA THR A 758 12.29 -0.20 -33.55
C THR A 758 12.79 -1.65 -33.50
N ARG A 759 13.45 -2.02 -32.39
CA ARG A 759 14.02 -3.36 -32.18
C ARG A 759 13.14 -4.28 -31.37
N ALA A 760 12.06 -3.72 -30.78
CA ALA A 760 11.22 -4.39 -29.79
C ALA A 760 12.05 -5.08 -28.69
N ALA A 761 13.01 -4.37 -28.11
CA ALA A 761 13.95 -4.92 -27.12
C ALA A 761 14.51 -3.84 -26.18
N MET A 762 14.90 -4.27 -24.97
CA MET A 762 15.70 -3.45 -24.06
C MET A 762 17.12 -3.29 -24.61
N VAL A 763 17.61 -2.05 -24.69
CA VAL A 763 18.90 -1.70 -25.31
C VAL A 763 19.71 -0.80 -24.39
N VAL A 764 20.96 -1.13 -24.19
CA VAL A 764 21.95 -0.24 -23.56
C VAL A 764 22.69 0.50 -24.65
N GLU A 765 22.60 1.83 -24.66
CA GLU A 765 23.31 2.68 -25.62
C GLU A 765 24.81 2.84 -25.29
N ASP A 766 25.63 3.03 -26.32
CA ASP A 766 26.97 3.62 -26.15
C ASP A 766 26.83 5.05 -25.64
N ALA A 767 27.06 5.24 -24.36
CA ALA A 767 26.85 6.54 -23.73
C ALA A 767 27.73 6.76 -22.50
N THR A 768 27.91 8.02 -22.14
CA THR A 768 28.45 8.38 -20.82
C THR A 768 27.28 8.64 -19.85
N HIS A 769 27.35 7.96 -18.74
CA HIS A 769 26.41 8.15 -17.63
C HIS A 769 27.06 8.99 -16.52
N SER A 770 26.32 9.95 -15.98
CA SER A 770 26.65 10.52 -14.68
C SER A 770 26.27 9.50 -13.61
N VAL A 771 27.23 9.20 -12.74
CA VAL A 771 27.04 8.39 -11.53
C VAL A 771 26.93 9.35 -10.37
N LEU A 772 25.76 9.36 -9.73
CA LEU A 772 25.35 10.37 -8.76
C LEU A 772 25.14 9.67 -7.42
N VAL A 773 25.85 10.11 -6.39
CA VAL A 773 25.66 9.57 -5.03
C VAL A 773 25.20 10.69 -4.11
N GLY A 774 24.13 10.44 -3.33
CA GLY A 774 23.56 11.46 -2.47
C GLY A 774 22.56 10.90 -1.45
N ARG A 775 21.83 11.83 -0.81
CA ARG A 775 20.86 11.55 0.26
C ARG A 775 19.42 11.48 -0.28
N SER A 776 19.19 12.02 -1.46
CA SER A 776 17.89 12.01 -2.14
C SER A 776 18.07 12.25 -3.63
N ALA A 777 16.99 12.14 -4.39
CA ALA A 777 17.00 12.48 -5.81
C ALA A 777 17.37 13.94 -6.10
N ARG A 778 17.30 14.87 -5.16
CA ARG A 778 17.70 16.27 -5.30
C ARG A 778 18.92 16.67 -4.48
N ASP A 779 19.30 15.91 -3.47
CA ASP A 779 20.50 16.17 -2.64
C ASP A 779 21.63 15.22 -3.07
N ILE A 780 22.29 15.58 -4.17
CA ILE A 780 23.43 14.85 -4.74
C ILE A 780 24.72 15.42 -4.13
N ARG A 781 25.51 14.58 -3.49
CA ARG A 781 26.76 14.93 -2.81
C ARG A 781 27.99 14.72 -3.67
N LEU A 782 28.02 13.65 -4.45
CA LEU A 782 29.18 13.29 -5.28
C LEU A 782 28.74 12.92 -6.69
N VAL A 783 29.56 13.28 -7.69
CA VAL A 783 29.29 13.04 -9.09
C VAL A 783 30.51 12.41 -9.75
N GLY A 784 30.30 11.24 -10.36
CA GLY A 784 31.27 10.55 -11.20
C GLY A 784 30.80 10.42 -12.64
N ALA A 785 31.59 9.74 -13.45
CA ALA A 785 31.25 9.43 -14.84
C ALA A 785 31.64 8.00 -15.17
N LEU A 786 30.75 7.29 -15.87
CA LEU A 786 30.97 5.95 -16.39
C LEU A 786 30.69 5.96 -17.90
N ALA A 787 31.68 5.56 -18.72
CA ALA A 787 31.45 5.30 -20.13
C ALA A 787 30.93 3.86 -20.28
N VAL A 788 29.72 3.70 -20.78
CA VAL A 788 29.16 2.39 -21.08
C VAL A 788 29.25 2.12 -22.56
N ARG A 789 29.79 0.95 -22.91
CA ARG A 789 29.84 0.45 -24.27
C ARG A 789 28.72 -0.55 -24.47
N GLY A 790 27.71 -0.12 -25.20
CA GLY A 790 26.62 -0.97 -25.65
C GLY A 790 27.17 -1.95 -26.71
N GLY A 791 26.77 -3.20 -26.66
CA GLY A 791 26.96 -4.12 -27.77
C GLY A 791 25.81 -3.96 -28.76
N ALA A 792 26.11 -3.97 -30.07
CA ALA A 792 25.07 -4.17 -31.06
C ALA A 792 24.45 -5.56 -30.82
N GLY A 793 23.26 -5.63 -30.23
CA GLY A 793 22.46 -6.85 -30.21
C GLY A 793 22.67 -7.81 -29.03
N THR A 794 22.91 -7.34 -27.81
CA THR A 794 22.56 -8.15 -26.62
C THR A 794 21.21 -7.74 -26.13
N ALA A 795 20.14 -8.06 -26.91
CA ALA A 795 18.87 -8.34 -26.33
C ALA A 795 19.11 -9.47 -25.31
N THR A 796 18.74 -9.30 -24.05
CA THR A 796 18.50 -10.47 -23.21
C THR A 796 17.36 -11.20 -23.91
N PRO A 797 17.54 -12.40 -24.50
CA PRO A 797 16.44 -13.07 -25.15
C PRO A 797 15.39 -13.33 -24.07
N ALA A 798 14.15 -12.96 -24.31
CA ALA A 798 13.07 -13.73 -23.77
C ALA A 798 13.41 -15.18 -24.08
N ALA A 799 13.57 -16.03 -23.08
CA ALA A 799 13.96 -17.40 -23.24
C ALA A 799 12.87 -18.14 -24.05
N GLY A 800 12.95 -17.98 -25.35
CA GLY A 800 12.15 -18.73 -26.32
C GLY A 800 12.67 -20.16 -26.30
N ARG A 801 11.92 -21.05 -25.73
CA ARG A 801 12.07 -22.48 -25.98
C ARG A 801 11.92 -22.69 -27.48
N THR A 802 13.04 -22.97 -28.17
CA THR A 802 13.00 -23.56 -29.51
C THR A 802 12.28 -24.89 -29.41
N GLY A 803 11.03 -24.90 -29.80
CA GLY A 803 10.29 -26.13 -30.06
C GLY A 803 10.97 -26.86 -31.22
N THR A 804 11.68 -27.93 -30.91
CA THR A 804 12.06 -28.91 -31.92
C THR A 804 10.80 -29.61 -32.39
N ALA A 805 10.38 -29.27 -33.59
CA ALA A 805 9.44 -30.10 -34.33
C ALA A 805 10.05 -31.49 -34.54
N ARG A 806 9.37 -32.51 -34.01
CA ARG A 806 9.19 -33.83 -34.59
C ARG A 806 8.02 -34.52 -33.89
#